data_5afbf9e4d59a8353a6bc63f3c03c779a
#
_entry.id   5afbf9e4d59a8353a6bc63f3c03c779a
#
_cell.length_a   1.000
_cell.length_b   1.000
_cell.length_c   1.000
_cell.angle_alpha   90.00
_cell.angle_beta   90.00
_cell.angle_gamma   90.00
#
_symmetry.space_group_name_H-M   'P 1'
#
loop_
_entity.id
_entity.type
_entity.pdbx_description
1 polymer ?
#
loop_
_entity_poly.entity_id
_entity_poly.type
_entity_poly.pdbx_seq_one_letter_code
_entity_poly.pdbx_strand_id
1 'polypeptide(L)'
;RISNGLKFECGVLFIYLFYLAEFWGDIAKEFYWRSQHTGPFLQYNFDVTKGKIFIEWMKGATTNICYNLLDRNVYENKLGDKIAFYWEGNEPGESMTITYSELLSKVCQFANVLQEQGIKKGDRVSIYMPMIIELVVAMLACARIGAVHSIVFAGFSAESLCERILDSHCSLLITADAFYRGDKLINLKQIADDALQKCKDKDAPLRRCIVVKHLGREELVLDGPSSKSPPLKRICQSVQEKKTESSKRVHPKIPWNSDVDLWWHNVMKNSSKECEPVWCDAEDELFILYTSGSTGKPKGVVHTIGGYMIFTATTFKYVFDHHPEDIYWCTADIGWITGHSYLTYGPLANGATSVLFEGLPIYPDVGRMWSIIDKYKVTKFYTAPTAIRLLMKYGDEHVRKYSRKSLKILGTVGEPINPEAWLWYYRVVGEERCPIVDTFWQTETVSYLVLGSLCTLPFFGVVPAVLDESGEELEGEAEGYLVFKQPWPGIMRTVYKNHQRFETTYFKKFPGYYVTGDGCKRDKDGYYWITGRIDDMLNVSGHLLSTAEVESALVEHLAVSEAAVVSHPHPVKGECLYCFVTLKDGHDFTKNLVDELKKQVREKIGPIATPDYIQNAPGLPKTRSGKIMRRVLRKIAKNDQELGDTSTVADPAVINHLFSNRCETIL
;
A
#
# COMPACT_ATOMS: atom_id res chain seq x y z
N ARG A 1 28.26 -13.18 -7.81
CA ARG A 1 28.91 -12.65 -9.04
C ARG A 1 27.88 -12.39 -10.12
N ILE A 2 26.72 -11.86 -9.74
CA ILE A 2 25.65 -11.37 -10.63
C ILE A 2 26.00 -9.97 -11.16
N SER A 3 27.05 -9.33 -10.64
CA SER A 3 27.46 -7.96 -10.96
C SER A 3 28.18 -7.78 -12.31
N ASN A 4 28.43 -8.81 -13.07
CA ASN A 4 29.03 -8.69 -14.40
C ASN A 4 28.03 -9.06 -15.48
N GLY A 5 27.24 -8.05 -15.88
CA GLY A 5 26.66 -8.00 -17.23
C GLY A 5 25.66 -9.10 -17.56
N LEU A 6 24.53 -9.17 -16.86
CA LEU A 6 23.38 -9.92 -17.34
C LEU A 6 22.82 -9.25 -18.61
N LYS A 7 23.45 -9.51 -19.74
CA LYS A 7 22.76 -9.51 -21.03
C LYS A 7 21.89 -10.77 -21.02
N PHE A 8 20.63 -10.62 -20.64
CA PHE A 8 19.66 -11.71 -20.73
C PHE A 8 19.32 -11.93 -22.19
N GLU A 9 19.94 -12.92 -22.81
CA GLU A 9 19.36 -13.57 -23.97
C GLU A 9 18.15 -14.39 -23.51
N CYS A 10 17.03 -14.34 -24.24
CA CYS A 10 15.77 -15.04 -23.92
C CYS A 10 15.93 -16.52 -23.49
N GLY A 11 17.01 -17.19 -23.84
CA GLY A 11 17.30 -18.56 -23.46
C GLY A 11 17.62 -18.78 -21.97
N VAL A 12 18.18 -17.78 -21.28
CA VAL A 12 18.53 -17.86 -19.85
C VAL A 12 17.29 -17.77 -18.97
N LEU A 13 16.27 -17.02 -19.40
CA LEU A 13 15.01 -16.89 -18.68
C LEU A 13 14.28 -18.25 -18.56
N PHE A 14 14.31 -19.07 -19.61
CA PHE A 14 13.70 -20.41 -19.63
C PHE A 14 14.37 -21.39 -18.65
N ILE A 15 15.68 -21.31 -18.46
CA ILE A 15 16.42 -22.20 -17.56
C ILE A 15 16.10 -21.88 -16.08
N TYR A 16 15.97 -20.61 -15.71
CA TYR A 16 15.64 -20.21 -14.32
C TYR A 16 14.20 -20.54 -13.90
N LEU A 17 13.26 -20.66 -14.81
CA LEU A 17 11.88 -21.07 -14.50
C LEU A 17 11.80 -22.52 -13.97
N PHE A 18 12.73 -23.40 -14.37
CA PHE A 18 12.79 -24.79 -13.89
C PHE A 18 13.45 -24.95 -12.51
N TYR A 19 14.22 -23.96 -12.03
CA TYR A 19 15.01 -24.04 -10.79
C TYR A 19 14.63 -22.94 -9.79
N LEU A 20 13.33 -22.72 -9.59
CA LEU A 20 12.79 -21.68 -8.69
C LEU A 20 13.42 -21.70 -7.28
N ALA A 21 13.53 -22.89 -6.68
CA ALA A 21 14.10 -23.04 -5.36
C ALA A 21 15.60 -22.73 -5.32
N GLU A 22 16.33 -23.06 -6.39
CA GLU A 22 17.76 -22.77 -6.51
C GLU A 22 18.01 -21.26 -6.67
N PHE A 23 17.25 -20.61 -7.56
CA PHE A 23 17.32 -19.16 -7.74
C PHE A 23 17.10 -18.40 -6.43
N TRP A 24 16.01 -18.68 -5.72
CA TRP A 24 15.73 -18.02 -4.44
C TRP A 24 16.69 -18.48 -3.35
N GLY A 25 17.23 -19.69 -3.44
CA GLY A 25 18.28 -20.19 -2.55
C GLY A 25 19.58 -19.38 -2.69
N ASP A 26 19.96 -19.01 -3.91
CA ASP A 26 21.12 -18.15 -4.13
C ASP A 26 20.90 -16.73 -3.62
N ILE A 27 19.71 -16.17 -3.84
CA ILE A 27 19.32 -14.86 -3.27
C ILE A 27 19.32 -14.89 -1.75
N ALA A 28 18.81 -15.95 -1.12
CA ALA A 28 18.77 -16.08 0.34
C ALA A 28 20.18 -16.02 0.96
N LYS A 29 21.23 -16.39 0.25
CA LYS A 29 22.64 -16.29 0.72
C LYS A 29 23.12 -14.83 0.92
N GLU A 30 22.45 -13.86 0.32
CA GLU A 30 22.74 -12.43 0.53
C GLU A 30 22.28 -11.93 1.92
N PHE A 31 21.50 -12.73 2.67
CA PHE A 31 20.92 -12.35 3.96
C PHE A 31 21.54 -13.13 5.11
N TYR A 32 21.39 -12.60 6.32
CA TYR A 32 21.87 -13.29 7.53
C TYR A 32 20.85 -14.30 8.03
N TRP A 33 21.31 -15.53 8.23
CA TRP A 33 20.56 -16.63 8.84
C TRP A 33 21.34 -17.14 10.05
N ARG A 34 20.69 -17.19 11.22
CA ARG A 34 21.28 -17.73 12.45
C ARG A 34 21.48 -19.24 12.31
N SER A 35 20.51 -19.94 11.71
CA SER A 35 20.61 -21.32 11.29
C SER A 35 20.02 -21.51 9.89
N GLN A 36 20.57 -22.44 9.14
CA GLN A 36 20.06 -22.80 7.81
C GLN A 36 18.82 -23.69 7.92
N HIS A 37 18.03 -23.79 6.85
CA HIS A 37 16.89 -24.69 6.79
C HIS A 37 17.31 -26.16 6.93
N THR A 38 16.46 -26.97 7.54
CA THR A 38 16.73 -28.39 7.83
C THR A 38 16.02 -29.34 6.86
N GLY A 39 15.06 -28.83 6.07
CA GLY A 39 14.30 -29.56 5.07
C GLY A 39 14.46 -28.97 3.68
N PRO A 40 13.60 -29.34 2.72
CA PRO A 40 13.56 -28.72 1.40
C PRO A 40 13.41 -27.20 1.49
N PHE A 41 14.05 -26.48 0.57
CA PHE A 41 14.01 -25.01 0.49
C PHE A 41 12.60 -24.48 0.23
N LEU A 42 11.81 -25.21 -0.57
CA LEU A 42 10.40 -24.94 -0.88
C LEU A 42 9.59 -26.23 -0.76
N GLN A 43 8.45 -26.12 -0.05
CA GLN A 43 7.37 -27.11 -0.07
C GLN A 43 6.03 -26.40 -0.22
N TYR A 44 5.14 -26.91 -1.06
CA TYR A 44 3.81 -26.32 -1.22
C TYR A 44 2.79 -27.30 -1.79
N ASN A 45 1.53 -26.97 -1.59
CA ASN A 45 0.40 -27.55 -2.30
C ASN A 45 -0.55 -26.44 -2.71
N PHE A 46 -0.83 -26.31 -4.02
CA PHE A 46 -1.82 -25.38 -4.60
C PHE A 46 -3.11 -26.09 -5.03
N ASP A 47 -3.17 -27.41 -4.90
CA ASP A 47 -4.29 -28.22 -5.38
C ASP A 47 -5.15 -28.70 -4.20
N VAL A 48 -6.34 -28.09 -4.06
CA VAL A 48 -7.31 -28.44 -3.00
C VAL A 48 -7.82 -29.88 -3.11
N THR A 49 -7.67 -30.54 -4.26
CA THR A 49 -8.06 -31.95 -4.46
C THR A 49 -7.02 -32.91 -3.89
N LYS A 50 -5.78 -32.44 -3.68
CA LYS A 50 -4.66 -33.21 -3.09
C LYS A 50 -4.47 -33.00 -1.61
N GLY A 51 -5.32 -32.19 -0.97
CA GLY A 51 -5.28 -31.92 0.46
C GLY A 51 -5.22 -30.44 0.79
N LYS A 52 -4.86 -30.15 2.04
CA LYS A 52 -4.77 -28.78 2.55
C LYS A 52 -3.77 -27.95 1.74
N ILE A 53 -4.14 -26.72 1.41
CA ILE A 53 -3.23 -25.75 0.79
C ILE A 53 -2.18 -25.32 1.82
N PHE A 54 -0.92 -25.33 1.44
CA PHE A 54 0.18 -24.80 2.26
C PHE A 54 1.33 -24.31 1.37
N ILE A 55 2.11 -23.39 1.92
CA ILE A 55 3.32 -22.83 1.30
C ILE A 55 4.35 -22.67 2.42
N GLU A 56 5.51 -23.29 2.29
CA GLU A 56 6.62 -23.21 3.24
C GLU A 56 7.93 -22.95 2.50
N TRP A 57 8.63 -21.87 2.88
CA TRP A 57 9.93 -21.50 2.35
C TRP A 57 10.98 -21.55 3.47
N MET A 58 12.08 -22.24 3.24
CA MET A 58 13.22 -22.31 4.18
C MET A 58 12.81 -22.71 5.60
N LYS A 59 11.85 -23.62 5.74
CA LYS A 59 11.37 -24.09 7.04
C LYS A 59 12.51 -24.60 7.91
N GLY A 60 12.55 -24.16 9.17
CA GLY A 60 13.60 -24.49 10.12
C GLY A 60 14.84 -23.60 10.01
N ALA A 61 14.94 -22.73 9.00
CA ALA A 61 15.92 -21.66 9.02
C ALA A 61 15.51 -20.59 10.03
N THR A 62 16.47 -20.04 10.77
CA THR A 62 16.18 -18.97 11.72
C THR A 62 16.87 -17.67 11.35
N THR A 63 16.14 -16.56 11.45
CA THR A 63 16.62 -15.21 11.19
C THR A 63 15.88 -14.19 12.03
N ASN A 64 16.25 -12.93 11.93
CA ASN A 64 15.45 -11.79 12.37
C ASN A 64 15.47 -10.73 11.26
N ILE A 65 14.29 -10.32 10.80
CA ILE A 65 14.21 -9.34 9.71
C ILE A 65 14.78 -7.99 10.15
N CYS A 66 14.49 -7.52 11.38
CA CYS A 66 15.03 -6.25 11.89
C CYS A 66 16.57 -6.27 11.94
N TYR A 67 17.19 -7.38 12.32
CA TYR A 67 18.64 -7.55 12.26
C TYR A 67 19.18 -7.36 10.83
N ASN A 68 18.53 -7.97 9.85
CA ASN A 68 18.91 -7.83 8.45
C ASN A 68 18.76 -6.39 7.93
N LEU A 69 17.78 -5.65 8.43
CA LEU A 69 17.50 -4.28 8.01
C LEU A 69 18.40 -3.23 8.68
N LEU A 70 18.70 -3.41 9.96
CA LEU A 70 19.36 -2.38 10.77
C LEU A 70 20.76 -2.81 11.22
N ASP A 71 20.88 -3.89 11.98
CA ASP A 71 22.17 -4.30 12.56
C ASP A 71 23.22 -4.55 11.48
N ARG A 72 22.88 -5.28 10.42
CA ARG A 72 23.77 -5.50 9.28
C ARG A 72 24.19 -4.21 8.61
N ASN A 73 23.26 -3.30 8.38
CA ASN A 73 23.58 -2.03 7.75
C ASN A 73 24.48 -1.18 8.65
N VAL A 74 24.25 -1.16 9.96
CA VAL A 74 25.08 -0.38 10.90
C VAL A 74 26.46 -1.04 11.08
N TYR A 75 26.51 -2.33 11.37
CA TYR A 75 27.74 -2.98 11.82
C TYR A 75 28.54 -3.64 10.70
N GLU A 76 27.88 -4.31 9.74
CA GLU A 76 28.54 -5.02 8.65
C GLU A 76 28.78 -4.10 7.45
N ASN A 77 27.73 -3.40 6.97
CA ASN A 77 27.81 -2.51 5.80
C ASN A 77 28.36 -1.11 6.12
N LYS A 78 28.60 -0.77 7.41
CA LYS A 78 29.14 0.52 7.89
C LYS A 78 28.29 1.74 7.47
N LEU A 79 26.97 1.57 7.38
CA LEU A 79 26.02 2.62 7.01
C LEU A 79 25.40 3.34 8.23
N GLY A 80 25.99 3.22 9.42
CA GLY A 80 25.45 3.78 10.65
C GLY A 80 25.12 5.27 10.57
N ASP A 81 25.98 6.06 9.95
CA ASP A 81 25.82 7.51 9.79
C ASP A 81 24.96 7.90 8.57
N LYS A 82 24.60 6.93 7.70
CA LYS A 82 23.75 7.18 6.55
C LYS A 82 22.32 7.47 7.02
N ILE A 83 21.68 8.45 6.37
CA ILE A 83 20.28 8.78 6.64
C ILE A 83 19.42 7.62 6.16
N ALA A 84 18.61 7.05 7.07
CA ALA A 84 17.58 6.08 6.75
C ALA A 84 16.31 6.78 6.25
N PHE A 85 15.86 7.81 6.98
CA PHE A 85 14.69 8.58 6.59
C PHE A 85 14.90 10.08 6.69
N TYR A 86 14.41 10.80 5.67
CA TYR A 86 13.99 12.18 5.76
C TYR A 86 12.49 12.18 6.10
N TRP A 87 12.11 12.64 7.28
CA TRP A 87 10.71 12.88 7.60
C TRP A 87 10.33 14.31 7.24
N GLU A 88 9.19 14.44 6.54
CA GLU A 88 8.59 15.72 6.16
C GLU A 88 7.16 15.77 6.72
N GLY A 89 6.89 16.77 7.55
CA GLY A 89 5.61 16.95 8.23
C GLY A 89 4.51 17.52 7.33
N ASN A 90 3.33 17.68 7.92
CA ASN A 90 2.18 18.28 7.24
C ASN A 90 2.49 19.70 6.77
N GLU A 91 3.14 20.52 7.63
CA GLU A 91 3.53 21.88 7.26
C GLU A 91 4.90 21.93 6.57
N PRO A 92 5.06 22.79 5.56
CA PRO A 92 6.37 23.10 5.02
C PRO A 92 7.32 23.60 6.12
N GLY A 93 8.53 23.04 6.17
CA GLY A 93 9.52 23.37 7.18
C GLY A 93 9.51 22.49 8.43
N GLU A 94 8.47 21.67 8.62
CA GLU A 94 8.52 20.58 9.60
C GLU A 94 9.26 19.41 8.99
N SER A 95 10.52 19.21 9.41
CA SER A 95 11.32 18.11 8.89
C SER A 95 12.30 17.59 9.93
N MET A 96 12.62 16.31 9.80
CA MET A 96 13.55 15.59 10.66
C MET A 96 14.36 14.60 9.83
N THR A 97 15.56 14.30 10.28
CA THR A 97 16.37 13.21 9.73
C THR A 97 16.63 12.18 10.80
N ILE A 98 16.75 10.92 10.41
CA ILE A 98 17.21 9.85 11.28
C ILE A 98 18.20 8.96 10.52
N THR A 99 19.34 8.69 11.13
CA THR A 99 20.35 7.78 10.60
C THR A 99 20.03 6.33 10.93
N TYR A 100 20.73 5.39 10.28
CA TYR A 100 20.57 3.96 10.58
C TYR A 100 20.95 3.64 12.04
N SER A 101 22.01 4.22 12.60
CA SER A 101 22.41 4.02 14.00
C SER A 101 21.37 4.59 14.97
N GLU A 102 20.84 5.77 14.71
CA GLU A 102 19.80 6.37 15.53
C GLU A 102 18.49 5.56 15.48
N LEU A 103 18.13 5.09 14.28
CA LEU A 103 16.94 4.23 14.10
C LEU A 103 17.10 2.90 14.85
N LEU A 104 18.23 2.22 14.71
CA LEU A 104 18.54 0.99 15.44
C LEU A 104 18.44 1.21 16.95
N SER A 105 19.05 2.28 17.47
CA SER A 105 19.00 2.62 18.89
C SER A 105 17.58 2.82 19.41
N LYS A 106 16.72 3.55 18.65
CA LYS A 106 15.32 3.75 19.02
C LYS A 106 14.49 2.47 18.91
N VAL A 107 14.74 1.64 17.92
CA VAL A 107 14.09 0.34 17.75
C VAL A 107 14.45 -0.59 18.89
N CYS A 108 15.73 -0.70 19.28
CA CYS A 108 16.14 -1.49 20.43
C CYS A 108 15.50 -1.01 21.73
N GLN A 109 15.48 0.30 21.93
CA GLN A 109 14.89 0.92 23.11
C GLN A 109 13.39 0.61 23.21
N PHE A 110 12.64 0.75 22.11
CA PHE A 110 11.20 0.45 22.09
C PHE A 110 10.90 -1.06 22.13
N ALA A 111 11.79 -1.90 21.59
CA ALA A 111 11.70 -3.37 21.71
C ALA A 111 11.76 -3.80 23.18
N ASN A 112 12.66 -3.22 23.97
CA ASN A 112 12.71 -3.44 25.42
C ASN A 112 11.43 -2.95 26.12
N VAL A 113 10.90 -1.78 25.74
CA VAL A 113 9.61 -1.29 26.26
C VAL A 113 8.50 -2.31 26.00
N LEU A 114 8.40 -2.87 24.81
CA LEU A 114 7.40 -3.89 24.51
C LEU A 114 7.56 -5.14 25.39
N GLN A 115 8.78 -5.60 25.60
CA GLN A 115 9.07 -6.74 26.49
C GLN A 115 8.71 -6.43 27.95
N GLU A 116 9.00 -5.22 28.44
CA GLU A 116 8.60 -4.74 29.76
C GLU A 116 7.07 -4.68 29.93
N GLN A 117 6.34 -4.41 28.83
CA GLN A 117 4.86 -4.51 28.82
C GLN A 117 4.35 -5.95 28.66
N GLY A 118 5.24 -6.95 28.65
CA GLY A 118 4.91 -8.36 28.61
C GLY A 118 4.67 -8.92 27.21
N ILE A 119 5.02 -8.17 26.15
CA ILE A 119 4.93 -8.66 24.75
C ILE A 119 6.06 -9.65 24.49
N LYS A 120 5.70 -10.78 23.89
CA LYS A 120 6.60 -11.88 23.55
C LYS A 120 6.50 -12.25 22.08
N LYS A 121 7.41 -13.09 21.61
CA LYS A 121 7.36 -13.70 20.28
C LYS A 121 5.98 -14.31 20.01
N GLY A 122 5.39 -13.98 18.85
CA GLY A 122 4.07 -14.43 18.43
C GLY A 122 2.89 -13.63 19.00
N ASP A 123 3.10 -12.70 19.95
CA ASP A 123 2.04 -11.80 20.41
C ASP A 123 1.72 -10.76 19.33
N ARG A 124 0.46 -10.31 19.27
CA ARG A 124 0.00 -9.31 18.28
C ARG A 124 -0.09 -7.93 18.92
N VAL A 125 0.48 -6.96 18.22
CA VAL A 125 0.48 -5.54 18.60
C VAL A 125 -0.24 -4.74 17.52
N SER A 126 -1.28 -3.99 17.89
CA SER A 126 -1.95 -3.07 16.97
C SER A 126 -1.24 -1.71 16.97
N ILE A 127 -1.03 -1.15 15.77
CA ILE A 127 -0.39 0.15 15.60
C ILE A 127 -1.33 1.05 14.79
N TYR A 128 -1.74 2.19 15.39
CA TYR A 128 -2.66 3.16 14.81
C TYR A 128 -2.06 4.55 14.92
N MET A 129 -1.16 4.90 13.99
CA MET A 129 -0.36 6.12 14.03
C MET A 129 -0.28 6.82 12.67
N PRO A 130 -0.03 8.15 12.63
CA PRO A 130 0.27 8.86 11.40
C PRO A 130 1.66 8.49 10.87
N MET A 131 2.03 9.02 9.71
CA MET A 131 3.30 8.77 9.02
C MET A 131 4.48 9.47 9.71
N ILE A 132 4.84 9.00 10.89
CA ILE A 132 5.91 9.52 11.75
C ILE A 132 7.00 8.47 11.99
N ILE A 133 8.18 8.90 12.43
CA ILE A 133 9.32 8.00 12.69
C ILE A 133 8.96 6.94 13.74
N GLU A 134 8.15 7.29 14.74
CA GLU A 134 7.71 6.36 15.79
C GLU A 134 6.88 5.19 15.24
N LEU A 135 6.17 5.38 14.13
CA LEU A 135 5.47 4.29 13.43
C LEU A 135 6.47 3.25 12.91
N VAL A 136 7.54 3.70 12.26
CA VAL A 136 8.61 2.83 11.77
C VAL A 136 9.33 2.13 12.94
N VAL A 137 9.61 2.87 14.01
CA VAL A 137 10.24 2.32 15.23
C VAL A 137 9.36 1.23 15.84
N ALA A 138 8.05 1.47 15.99
CA ALA A 138 7.11 0.50 16.56
C ALA A 138 7.03 -0.79 15.72
N MET A 139 6.94 -0.64 14.40
CA MET A 139 6.90 -1.75 13.44
C MET A 139 8.15 -2.63 13.54
N LEU A 140 9.34 -2.02 13.51
CA LEU A 140 10.61 -2.73 13.55
C LEU A 140 10.93 -3.29 14.95
N ALA A 141 10.47 -2.65 16.03
CA ALA A 141 10.58 -3.16 17.38
C ALA A 141 9.77 -4.45 17.58
N CYS A 142 8.55 -4.51 17.06
CA CYS A 142 7.78 -5.77 17.01
C CYS A 142 8.56 -6.86 16.26
N ALA A 143 9.06 -6.56 15.07
CA ALA A 143 9.85 -7.49 14.27
C ALA A 143 11.13 -7.96 15.01
N ARG A 144 11.79 -7.06 15.77
CA ARG A 144 13.01 -7.38 16.54
C ARG A 144 12.77 -8.44 17.60
N ILE A 145 11.65 -8.37 18.30
CA ILE A 145 11.30 -9.33 19.37
C ILE A 145 10.44 -10.51 18.88
N GLY A 146 10.19 -10.60 17.58
CA GLY A 146 9.35 -11.66 16.97
C GLY A 146 7.86 -11.49 17.28
N ALA A 147 7.40 -10.32 17.70
CA ALA A 147 5.99 -10.00 17.82
C ALA A 147 5.37 -9.67 16.46
N VAL A 148 4.11 -10.03 16.28
CA VAL A 148 3.35 -9.82 15.04
C VAL A 148 2.70 -8.45 15.08
N HIS A 149 3.05 -7.55 14.17
CA HIS A 149 2.37 -6.25 14.11
C HIS A 149 1.13 -6.28 13.21
N SER A 150 0.13 -5.49 13.59
CA SER A 150 -1.06 -5.22 12.79
C SER A 150 -1.24 -3.71 12.70
N ILE A 151 -0.81 -3.13 11.57
CA ILE A 151 -0.87 -1.68 11.37
C ILE A 151 -2.22 -1.32 10.76
N VAL A 152 -2.89 -0.37 11.39
CA VAL A 152 -4.19 0.15 10.97
C VAL A 152 -4.00 1.59 10.49
N PHE A 153 -4.48 1.88 9.30
CA PHE A 153 -4.39 3.21 8.69
C PHE A 153 -5.04 4.28 9.62
N ALA A 154 -4.30 5.33 9.96
CA ALA A 154 -4.70 6.39 10.89
C ALA A 154 -5.95 7.20 10.46
N GLY A 155 -6.44 6.96 9.27
CA GLY A 155 -7.68 7.51 8.77
C GLY A 155 -8.93 6.67 9.04
N PHE A 156 -8.82 5.44 9.58
CA PHE A 156 -9.98 4.58 9.85
C PHE A 156 -10.76 5.01 11.10
N SER A 157 -12.03 4.56 11.16
CA SER A 157 -12.92 4.82 12.30
C SER A 157 -12.59 3.94 13.51
N ALA A 158 -13.15 4.31 14.66
CA ALA A 158 -13.07 3.52 15.88
C ALA A 158 -13.63 2.09 15.72
N GLU A 159 -14.71 1.92 14.94
CA GLU A 159 -15.26 0.60 14.62
C GLU A 159 -14.26 -0.25 13.85
N SER A 160 -13.70 0.30 12.77
CA SER A 160 -12.69 -0.39 11.96
C SER A 160 -11.45 -0.78 12.77
N LEU A 161 -11.01 0.07 13.70
CA LEU A 161 -9.90 -0.23 14.60
C LEU A 161 -10.26 -1.35 15.58
N CYS A 162 -11.43 -1.25 16.22
CA CYS A 162 -11.96 -2.26 17.14
C CYS A 162 -12.05 -3.65 16.48
N GLU A 163 -12.65 -3.74 15.29
CA GLU A 163 -12.79 -5.01 14.57
C GLU A 163 -11.43 -5.69 14.32
N ARG A 164 -10.41 -4.93 13.93
CA ARG A 164 -9.07 -5.45 13.68
C ARG A 164 -8.36 -5.89 14.95
N ILE A 165 -8.50 -5.14 16.03
CA ILE A 165 -7.99 -5.51 17.36
C ILE A 165 -8.59 -6.82 17.83
N LEU A 166 -9.90 -6.98 17.71
CA LEU A 166 -10.63 -8.17 18.12
C LEU A 166 -10.26 -9.39 17.28
N ASP A 167 -10.26 -9.24 15.95
CA ASP A 167 -9.96 -10.34 15.05
C ASP A 167 -8.51 -10.83 15.21
N SER A 168 -7.55 -9.92 15.31
CA SER A 168 -6.13 -10.26 15.51
C SER A 168 -5.79 -10.65 16.95
N HIS A 169 -6.69 -10.43 17.92
CA HIS A 169 -6.44 -10.64 19.36
C HIS A 169 -5.19 -9.88 19.82
N CYS A 170 -5.08 -8.62 19.45
CA CYS A 170 -4.01 -7.76 19.91
C CYS A 170 -4.08 -7.55 21.42
N SER A 171 -2.93 -7.56 22.09
CA SER A 171 -2.80 -7.36 23.52
C SER A 171 -2.42 -5.91 23.90
N LEU A 172 -1.90 -5.15 22.95
CA LEU A 172 -1.41 -3.80 23.13
C LEU A 172 -1.73 -2.95 21.90
N LEU A 173 -2.11 -1.68 22.14
CA LEU A 173 -2.30 -0.66 21.10
C LEU A 173 -1.20 0.41 21.21
N ILE A 174 -0.66 0.84 20.07
CA ILE A 174 0.25 1.98 19.97
C ILE A 174 -0.44 3.02 19.09
N THR A 175 -0.53 4.26 19.59
CA THR A 175 -1.18 5.36 18.88
C THR A 175 -0.45 6.68 19.10
N ALA A 176 -0.99 7.79 18.59
CA ALA A 176 -0.53 9.15 18.86
C ALA A 176 -1.67 9.99 19.45
N ASP A 177 -1.32 11.13 20.03
CA ASP A 177 -2.31 12.09 20.53
C ASP A 177 -3.23 12.57 19.40
N ALA A 178 -2.68 13.26 18.42
CA ALA A 178 -3.40 13.76 17.25
C ALA A 178 -2.42 14.13 16.13
N PHE A 179 -2.93 14.41 14.92
CA PHE A 179 -2.14 14.94 13.81
C PHE A 179 -3.02 15.81 12.90
N TYR A 180 -2.36 16.64 12.09
CA TYR A 180 -3.04 17.40 11.04
C TYR A 180 -2.95 16.68 9.70
N ARG A 181 -4.06 16.64 8.96
CA ARG A 181 -4.12 16.19 7.58
C ARG A 181 -4.62 17.35 6.71
N GLY A 182 -3.69 18.11 6.12
CA GLY A 182 -3.98 19.44 5.64
C GLY A 182 -4.38 20.34 6.81
N ASP A 183 -5.51 21.04 6.68
CA ASP A 183 -6.06 21.89 7.76
C ASP A 183 -6.89 21.10 8.78
N LYS A 184 -7.17 19.84 8.52
CA LYS A 184 -8.06 19.04 9.37
C LYS A 184 -7.28 18.38 10.52
N LEU A 185 -7.64 18.74 11.75
CA LEU A 185 -7.16 18.05 12.95
C LEU A 185 -7.85 16.68 13.10
N ILE A 186 -7.03 15.63 13.28
CA ILE A 186 -7.48 14.27 13.57
C ILE A 186 -7.06 13.91 14.99
N ASN A 187 -8.01 13.77 15.89
CA ASN A 187 -7.76 13.35 17.26
C ASN A 187 -7.68 11.82 17.33
N LEU A 188 -6.47 11.26 17.15
CA LEU A 188 -6.26 9.82 17.12
C LEU A 188 -6.54 9.16 18.47
N LYS A 189 -6.12 9.80 19.55
CA LYS A 189 -6.34 9.26 20.92
C LYS A 189 -7.82 9.10 21.23
N GLN A 190 -8.66 10.05 20.82
CA GLN A 190 -10.11 9.91 20.99
C GLN A 190 -10.66 8.72 20.21
N ILE A 191 -10.24 8.55 18.93
CA ILE A 191 -10.68 7.43 18.13
C ILE A 191 -10.19 6.10 18.72
N ALA A 192 -8.96 6.08 19.24
CA ALA A 192 -8.41 4.92 19.92
C ALA A 192 -9.20 4.56 21.18
N ASP A 193 -9.57 5.54 22.02
CA ASP A 193 -10.36 5.33 23.22
C ASP A 193 -11.76 4.79 22.90
N ASP A 194 -12.40 5.35 21.89
CA ASP A 194 -13.71 4.87 21.42
C ASP A 194 -13.61 3.41 20.94
N ALA A 195 -12.51 3.05 20.26
CA ALA A 195 -12.26 1.67 19.84
C ALA A 195 -12.00 0.74 21.04
N LEU A 196 -11.19 1.18 22.00
CA LEU A 196 -10.92 0.42 23.23
C LEU A 196 -12.17 0.21 24.08
N GLN A 197 -13.05 1.20 24.16
CA GLN A 197 -14.34 1.06 24.84
C GLN A 197 -15.21 0.02 24.13
N LYS A 198 -15.28 0.03 22.80
CA LYS A 198 -16.00 -1.00 22.01
C LYS A 198 -15.40 -2.40 22.19
N CYS A 199 -14.09 -2.53 22.33
CA CYS A 199 -13.45 -3.81 22.66
C CYS A 199 -13.86 -4.29 24.06
N LYS A 200 -13.91 -3.38 25.04
CA LYS A 200 -14.33 -3.68 26.41
C LYS A 200 -15.81 -4.11 26.46
N ASP A 201 -16.68 -3.45 25.70
CA ASP A 201 -18.10 -3.80 25.59
C ASP A 201 -18.32 -5.21 24.96
N LYS A 202 -17.31 -5.74 24.27
CA LYS A 202 -17.27 -7.09 23.70
C LYS A 202 -16.41 -8.07 24.54
N ASP A 203 -16.22 -7.78 25.82
CA ASP A 203 -15.44 -8.61 26.78
C ASP A 203 -13.98 -8.88 26.39
N ALA A 204 -13.38 -7.98 25.62
CA ALA A 204 -11.99 -8.10 25.16
C ALA A 204 -11.19 -6.80 25.43
N PRO A 205 -11.04 -6.38 26.70
CA PRO A 205 -10.29 -5.16 27.01
C PRO A 205 -8.80 -5.33 26.75
N LEU A 206 -8.18 -4.32 26.15
CA LEU A 206 -6.73 -4.26 26.01
C LEU A 206 -6.09 -3.82 27.34
N ARG A 207 -4.90 -4.37 27.59
CA ARG A 207 -4.17 -4.09 28.84
C ARG A 207 -3.47 -2.74 28.83
N ARG A 208 -2.94 -2.31 27.68
CA ARG A 208 -2.12 -1.11 27.55
C ARG A 208 -2.35 -0.40 26.22
N CYS A 209 -2.24 0.94 26.27
CA CYS A 209 -2.21 1.83 25.13
C CYS A 209 -1.00 2.77 25.25
N ILE A 210 -0.03 2.67 24.35
CA ILE A 210 1.15 3.54 24.34
C ILE A 210 0.87 4.70 23.37
N VAL A 211 1.01 5.93 23.87
CA VAL A 211 0.62 7.15 23.16
C VAL A 211 1.84 8.02 22.86
N VAL A 212 2.07 8.30 21.59
CA VAL A 212 3.08 9.27 21.16
C VAL A 212 2.53 10.68 21.29
N LYS A 213 3.25 11.57 21.98
CA LYS A 213 2.93 13.00 22.01
C LYS A 213 3.46 13.65 20.73
N HIS A 214 2.68 13.65 19.67
CA HIS A 214 3.10 14.11 18.35
C HIS A 214 2.91 15.62 18.18
N LEU A 215 1.72 16.16 18.40
CA LEU A 215 1.47 17.61 18.33
C LEU A 215 2.06 18.38 19.50
N GLY A 216 2.15 17.77 20.68
CA GLY A 216 2.69 18.39 21.89
C GLY A 216 4.21 18.23 22.07
N ARG A 217 4.98 17.92 21.03
CA ARG A 217 6.46 17.71 21.14
C ARG A 217 7.21 18.91 21.67
N GLU A 218 6.77 20.12 21.38
CA GLU A 218 7.43 21.36 21.83
C GLU A 218 7.35 21.55 23.36
N GLU A 219 6.27 21.09 24.00
CA GLU A 219 6.10 21.14 25.46
C GLU A 219 7.09 20.21 26.19
N LEU A 220 7.56 19.14 25.56
CA LEU A 220 8.50 18.19 26.16
C LEU A 220 9.92 18.76 26.31
N VAL A 221 10.27 19.81 25.55
CA VAL A 221 11.57 20.46 25.60
C VAL A 221 11.67 21.45 26.78
N LEU A 222 10.55 21.92 27.29
CA LEU A 222 10.48 22.91 28.36
C LEU A 222 10.52 22.32 29.78
N ASP A 223 10.24 21.03 29.95
CA ASP A 223 10.12 20.37 31.26
C ASP A 223 11.38 19.63 31.76
N GLY A 224 12.51 19.70 31.08
CA GLY A 224 13.73 18.93 31.43
C GLY A 224 14.88 19.78 31.93
N PRO A 225 15.60 19.41 33.04
CA PRO A 225 16.87 20.01 33.37
C PRO A 225 17.91 19.66 32.31
N SER A 226 18.70 20.64 31.92
CA SER A 226 19.75 20.60 30.89
C SER A 226 20.61 19.32 30.94
N SER A 227 20.27 18.32 30.14
CA SER A 227 21.17 17.22 29.81
C SER A 227 21.88 17.54 28.50
N LYS A 228 23.20 17.46 28.52
CA LYS A 228 24.10 17.69 27.37
C LYS A 228 24.01 16.53 26.36
N SER A 229 22.85 16.30 25.81
CA SER A 229 22.66 15.53 24.57
C SER A 229 22.24 16.54 23.50
N PRO A 230 22.86 16.56 22.31
CA PRO A 230 22.46 17.53 21.31
C PRO A 230 20.98 17.28 20.96
N PRO A 231 20.14 18.33 21.00
CA PRO A 231 18.77 18.21 20.54
C PRO A 231 18.79 17.75 19.07
N LEU A 232 17.90 16.85 18.70
CA LEU A 232 17.60 16.56 17.29
C LEU A 232 17.49 17.90 16.57
N LYS A 233 18.50 18.24 15.75
CA LYS A 233 18.60 19.57 15.15
C LYS A 233 17.41 19.79 14.21
N ARG A 234 16.45 20.55 14.69
CA ARG A 234 15.50 21.25 13.83
C ARG A 234 16.32 22.29 13.05
N ILE A 235 16.59 22.05 11.78
CA ILE A 235 17.17 23.07 10.90
C ILE A 235 16.03 24.01 10.50
N CYS A 236 15.70 24.95 11.39
CA CYS A 236 14.98 26.15 10.99
C CYS A 236 15.98 27.07 10.26
N GLN A 237 16.03 26.98 8.95
CA GLN A 237 16.61 28.05 8.15
C GLN A 237 15.68 29.26 8.25
N SER A 238 16.15 30.31 8.92
CA SER A 238 15.50 31.60 9.00
C SER A 238 15.48 32.26 7.62
N VAL A 239 14.41 32.05 6.88
CA VAL A 239 14.00 32.96 5.81
C VAL A 239 13.12 34.01 6.48
N GLN A 240 13.60 35.26 6.53
CA GLN A 240 12.79 36.41 6.89
C GLN A 240 11.73 36.61 5.80
N GLU A 241 10.60 35.93 5.93
CA GLU A 241 9.37 36.27 5.19
C GLU A 241 8.27 36.63 6.20
N LYS A 242 7.54 37.66 5.85
CA LYS A 242 6.51 38.34 6.60
C LYS A 242 5.67 37.41 7.46
N LYS A 243 5.63 37.67 8.76
CA LYS A 243 4.67 37.11 9.72
C LYS A 243 3.23 37.40 9.24
N THR A 244 2.66 36.50 8.49
CA THR A 244 1.22 36.27 8.51
C THR A 244 0.93 35.61 9.86
N GLU A 245 -0.06 36.09 10.56
CA GLU A 245 -0.50 35.56 11.85
C GLU A 245 -0.68 34.04 11.71
N SER A 246 0.25 33.27 12.27
CA SER A 246 0.09 31.81 12.38
C SER A 246 -1.10 31.61 13.32
N SER A 247 -2.20 31.10 12.76
CA SER A 247 -3.31 30.58 13.54
C SER A 247 -2.70 29.63 14.57
N LYS A 248 -2.88 29.93 15.86
CA LYS A 248 -2.40 29.09 16.95
C LYS A 248 -2.98 27.69 16.73
N ARG A 249 -2.15 26.70 16.42
CA ARG A 249 -2.59 25.31 16.31
C ARG A 249 -3.26 24.92 17.61
N VAL A 250 -4.45 24.37 17.50
CA VAL A 250 -5.22 23.88 18.64
C VAL A 250 -4.62 22.53 19.03
N HIS A 251 -4.08 22.45 20.25
CA HIS A 251 -3.75 21.16 20.85
C HIS A 251 -5.04 20.57 21.43
N PRO A 252 -5.51 19.43 20.95
CA PRO A 252 -6.73 18.85 21.48
C PRO A 252 -6.48 18.39 22.91
N LYS A 253 -7.45 18.65 23.77
CA LYS A 253 -7.48 18.02 25.10
C LYS A 253 -7.78 16.54 24.88
N ILE A 254 -6.79 15.68 25.10
CA ILE A 254 -6.95 14.23 24.96
C ILE A 254 -7.46 13.63 26.28
N PRO A 255 -8.41 12.67 26.22
CA PRO A 255 -8.75 11.85 27.37
C PRO A 255 -7.56 11.03 27.82
N TRP A 256 -7.43 10.78 29.12
CA TRP A 256 -6.35 10.00 29.69
C TRP A 256 -6.84 9.02 30.76
N ASN A 257 -6.56 7.74 30.56
CA ASN A 257 -6.83 6.69 31.53
C ASN A 257 -5.50 6.12 32.05
N SER A 258 -5.09 6.52 33.23
CA SER A 258 -3.80 6.12 33.84
C SER A 258 -3.65 4.61 34.05
N ASP A 259 -4.74 3.85 34.06
CA ASP A 259 -4.71 2.39 34.22
C ASP A 259 -4.32 1.66 32.92
N VAL A 260 -4.53 2.32 31.76
CA VAL A 260 -4.33 1.77 30.43
C VAL A 260 -3.26 2.53 29.65
N ASP A 261 -3.26 3.87 29.74
CA ASP A 261 -2.47 4.75 28.89
C ASP A 261 -1.06 4.96 29.43
N LEU A 262 -0.08 4.91 28.53
CA LEU A 262 1.33 5.18 28.81
C LEU A 262 1.86 6.19 27.79
N TRP A 263 2.51 7.24 28.26
CA TRP A 263 3.23 8.12 27.34
C TRP A 263 4.48 7.45 26.77
N TRP A 264 4.60 7.43 25.45
CA TRP A 264 5.76 6.91 24.73
C TRP A 264 7.09 7.46 25.28
N HIS A 265 7.20 8.77 25.43
CA HIS A 265 8.43 9.42 25.91
C HIS A 265 8.80 9.00 27.33
N ASN A 266 7.82 8.70 28.19
CA ASN A 266 8.06 8.25 29.57
C ASN A 266 8.60 6.82 29.60
N VAL A 267 7.98 5.91 28.84
CA VAL A 267 8.42 4.50 28.81
C VAL A 267 9.77 4.37 28.11
N MET A 268 10.05 5.21 27.11
CA MET A 268 11.36 5.23 26.43
C MET A 268 12.50 5.73 27.31
N LYS A 269 12.23 6.64 28.27
CA LYS A 269 13.28 7.39 29.00
C LYS A 269 14.31 6.51 29.70
N ASN A 270 13.87 5.41 30.30
CA ASN A 270 14.70 4.54 31.13
C ASN A 270 15.01 3.19 30.47
N SER A 271 14.50 2.92 29.29
CA SER A 271 14.69 1.66 28.60
C SER A 271 16.06 1.61 27.90
N SER A 272 16.70 0.44 27.89
CA SER A 272 18.00 0.24 27.26
C SER A 272 17.95 0.48 25.76
N LYS A 273 19.03 1.07 25.21
CA LYS A 273 19.23 1.26 23.77
C LYS A 273 19.81 0.02 23.07
N GLU A 274 20.08 -1.03 23.80
CA GLU A 274 20.57 -2.31 23.32
C GLU A 274 19.49 -3.36 23.60
N CYS A 275 19.18 -4.17 22.60
CA CYS A 275 18.21 -5.25 22.67
C CYS A 275 18.65 -6.35 21.71
N GLU A 276 18.91 -7.52 22.22
CA GLU A 276 19.21 -8.69 21.37
C GLU A 276 18.01 -9.07 20.50
N PRO A 277 18.22 -9.38 19.21
CA PRO A 277 17.13 -9.83 18.35
C PRO A 277 16.66 -11.22 18.74
N VAL A 278 15.34 -11.41 18.77
CA VAL A 278 14.75 -12.74 18.93
C VAL A 278 14.82 -13.48 17.60
N TRP A 279 15.51 -14.61 17.58
CA TRP A 279 15.65 -15.43 16.39
C TRP A 279 14.35 -16.20 16.13
N CYS A 280 13.79 -16.00 14.95
CA CYS A 280 12.50 -16.53 14.53
C CYS A 280 12.69 -17.53 13.38
N ASP A 281 11.80 -18.52 13.29
CA ASP A 281 11.73 -19.38 12.12
C ASP A 281 11.36 -18.55 10.87
N ALA A 282 11.85 -18.93 9.70
CA ALA A 282 11.53 -18.27 8.44
C ALA A 282 10.02 -18.20 8.18
N GLU A 283 9.26 -19.16 8.67
CA GLU A 283 7.80 -19.25 8.54
C GLU A 283 7.02 -18.70 9.75
N ASP A 284 7.70 -18.13 10.76
CA ASP A 284 7.00 -17.37 11.82
C ASP A 284 6.29 -16.15 11.22
N GLU A 285 5.10 -15.83 11.75
CA GLU A 285 4.30 -14.69 11.31
C GLU A 285 5.03 -13.36 11.58
N LEU A 286 5.11 -12.51 10.58
CA LEU A 286 5.70 -11.17 10.69
C LEU A 286 4.63 -10.12 10.97
N PHE A 287 3.56 -10.14 10.19
CA PHE A 287 2.46 -9.20 10.34
C PHE A 287 1.14 -9.76 9.81
N ILE A 288 0.07 -9.13 10.29
CA ILE A 288 -1.30 -9.31 9.79
C ILE A 288 -1.77 -7.99 9.22
N LEU A 289 -2.03 -7.95 7.90
CA LEU A 289 -2.55 -6.76 7.25
C LEU A 289 -3.96 -6.99 6.74
N TYR A 290 -4.88 -6.14 7.18
CA TYR A 290 -6.30 -6.26 6.85
C TYR A 290 -6.64 -5.57 5.54
N THR A 291 -7.30 -6.33 4.65
CA THR A 291 -7.85 -5.82 3.39
C THR A 291 -9.37 -5.88 3.40
N SER A 292 -10.01 -5.02 2.61
CA SER A 292 -11.46 -5.11 2.38
C SER A 292 -11.78 -6.40 1.62
N GLY A 293 -12.61 -7.26 2.21
CA GLY A 293 -13.08 -8.47 1.54
C GLY A 293 -14.27 -8.19 0.62
N SER A 294 -14.44 -8.99 -0.43
CA SER A 294 -15.63 -8.98 -1.28
C SER A 294 -16.93 -9.27 -0.49
N THR A 295 -16.81 -9.98 0.63
CA THR A 295 -17.93 -10.35 1.53
C THR A 295 -18.26 -9.30 2.60
N GLY A 296 -17.62 -8.14 2.60
CA GLY A 296 -17.86 -7.04 3.55
C GLY A 296 -17.02 -7.09 4.83
N LYS A 297 -16.63 -8.26 5.35
CA LYS A 297 -15.74 -8.33 6.52
C LYS A 297 -14.27 -8.27 6.10
N PRO A 298 -13.44 -7.47 6.78
CA PRO A 298 -12.00 -7.45 6.55
C PRO A 298 -11.39 -8.86 6.66
N LYS A 299 -10.35 -9.13 5.87
CA LYS A 299 -9.56 -10.37 5.96
C LYS A 299 -8.13 -10.01 6.38
N GLY A 300 -7.62 -10.64 7.41
CA GLY A 300 -6.24 -10.49 7.87
C GLY A 300 -5.30 -11.35 7.02
N VAL A 301 -4.54 -10.73 6.14
CA VAL A 301 -3.53 -11.40 5.31
C VAL A 301 -2.27 -11.61 6.15
N VAL A 302 -1.76 -12.85 6.22
CA VAL A 302 -0.59 -13.22 7.01
C VAL A 302 0.63 -13.38 6.12
N HIS A 303 1.69 -12.65 6.46
CA HIS A 303 3.02 -12.81 5.87
C HIS A 303 4.04 -13.30 6.89
N THR A 304 5.00 -14.12 6.43
CA THR A 304 6.05 -14.71 7.26
C THR A 304 7.40 -14.03 7.04
N ILE A 305 8.30 -14.21 8.00
CA ILE A 305 9.54 -13.42 8.10
C ILE A 305 10.49 -13.66 6.93
N GLY A 306 10.90 -14.93 6.69
CA GLY A 306 11.98 -15.23 5.77
C GLY A 306 11.67 -14.93 4.32
N GLY A 307 10.55 -15.47 3.82
CA GLY A 307 10.15 -15.31 2.43
C GLY A 307 9.83 -13.86 2.08
N TYR A 308 9.11 -13.16 2.94
CA TYR A 308 8.80 -11.75 2.75
C TYR A 308 10.06 -10.87 2.70
N MET A 309 11.02 -11.12 3.62
CA MET A 309 12.29 -10.39 3.67
C MET A 309 13.08 -10.48 2.36
N ILE A 310 13.36 -11.70 1.91
CA ILE A 310 14.19 -11.88 0.69
C ILE A 310 13.47 -11.34 -0.54
N PHE A 311 12.15 -11.49 -0.62
CA PHE A 311 11.37 -11.06 -1.77
C PHE A 311 11.28 -9.54 -1.87
N THR A 312 10.90 -8.84 -0.80
CA THR A 312 10.75 -7.38 -0.81
C THR A 312 12.08 -6.66 -1.03
N ALA A 313 13.17 -7.16 -0.43
CA ALA A 313 14.50 -6.60 -0.63
C ALA A 313 14.97 -6.75 -2.08
N THR A 314 14.78 -7.94 -2.68
CA THR A 314 15.21 -8.26 -4.04
C THR A 314 14.41 -7.47 -5.07
N THR A 315 13.10 -7.43 -4.92
CA THR A 315 12.21 -6.68 -5.84
C THR A 315 12.48 -5.19 -5.76
N PHE A 316 12.65 -4.61 -4.57
CA PHE A 316 13.05 -3.22 -4.44
C PHE A 316 14.37 -2.92 -5.17
N LYS A 317 15.40 -3.73 -4.95
CA LYS A 317 16.73 -3.55 -5.54
C LYS A 317 16.69 -3.52 -7.07
N TYR A 318 16.02 -4.49 -7.68
CA TYR A 318 16.06 -4.67 -9.13
C TYR A 318 14.99 -3.89 -9.88
N VAL A 319 13.76 -3.79 -9.34
CA VAL A 319 12.66 -3.08 -10.01
C VAL A 319 12.91 -1.57 -10.06
N PHE A 320 13.46 -1.02 -8.99
CA PHE A 320 13.83 0.40 -8.94
C PHE A 320 15.28 0.66 -9.29
N ASP A 321 16.04 -0.35 -9.75
CA ASP A 321 17.47 -0.20 -10.08
C ASP A 321 18.22 0.60 -9.00
N HIS A 322 18.08 0.13 -7.74
CA HIS A 322 18.55 0.89 -6.58
C HIS A 322 20.07 0.94 -6.49
N HIS A 323 20.60 2.14 -6.32
CA HIS A 323 22.02 2.44 -6.06
C HIS A 323 22.19 3.14 -4.70
N PRO A 324 23.36 3.00 -4.06
CA PRO A 324 23.60 3.52 -2.69
C PRO A 324 23.37 5.03 -2.51
N GLU A 325 23.55 5.82 -3.57
CA GLU A 325 23.38 7.28 -3.55
C GLU A 325 21.93 7.73 -3.80
N ASP A 326 21.04 6.81 -4.13
CA ASP A 326 19.67 7.16 -4.46
C ASP A 326 18.88 7.64 -3.24
N ILE A 327 18.02 8.61 -3.46
CA ILE A 327 16.99 9.03 -2.52
C ILE A 327 15.65 8.59 -3.07
N TYR A 328 15.01 7.69 -2.36
CA TYR A 328 13.78 7.04 -2.77
C TYR A 328 12.58 7.66 -2.04
N TRP A 329 11.49 7.87 -2.73
CA TRP A 329 10.25 8.33 -2.13
C TRP A 329 9.06 7.52 -2.62
N CYS A 330 8.51 6.72 -1.71
CA CYS A 330 7.20 6.08 -1.86
C CYS A 330 6.17 6.89 -1.06
N THR A 331 5.09 7.31 -1.71
CA THR A 331 4.03 8.12 -1.07
C THR A 331 2.97 7.30 -0.37
N ALA A 332 3.08 5.97 -0.40
CA ALA A 332 2.12 5.09 0.24
C ALA A 332 2.21 5.16 1.77
N ASP A 333 1.05 5.19 2.42
CA ASP A 333 0.96 5.05 3.87
C ASP A 333 1.39 3.64 4.32
N ILE A 334 2.10 3.56 5.45
CA ILE A 334 2.57 2.29 6.01
C ILE A 334 1.39 1.40 6.43
N GLY A 335 0.21 1.94 6.68
CA GLY A 335 -1.03 1.17 6.90
C GLY A 335 -1.48 0.31 5.70
N TRP A 336 -0.79 0.40 4.55
CA TRP A 336 -1.00 -0.42 3.36
C TRP A 336 0.21 -1.29 3.05
N ILE A 337 0.01 -2.37 2.31
CA ILE A 337 1.11 -3.28 1.96
C ILE A 337 2.24 -2.59 1.19
N THR A 338 1.92 -1.58 0.38
CA THR A 338 2.94 -0.80 -0.34
C THR A 338 3.86 -0.06 0.62
N GLY A 339 3.32 0.56 1.65
CA GLY A 339 4.11 1.22 2.69
C GLY A 339 4.94 0.24 3.51
N HIS A 340 4.38 -0.93 3.87
CA HIS A 340 5.15 -2.00 4.52
C HIS A 340 6.34 -2.41 3.65
N SER A 341 6.09 -2.81 2.41
CA SER A 341 7.08 -3.45 1.55
C SER A 341 8.08 -2.47 0.94
N TYR A 342 7.59 -1.32 0.44
CA TYR A 342 8.36 -0.43 -0.43
C TYR A 342 8.56 0.99 0.12
N LEU A 343 8.19 1.25 1.36
CA LEU A 343 8.67 2.40 2.11
C LEU A 343 9.56 1.96 3.29
N THR A 344 9.28 0.80 3.89
CA THR A 344 9.95 0.34 5.10
C THR A 344 10.86 -0.86 4.84
N TYR A 345 10.33 -2.06 4.65
CA TYR A 345 11.14 -3.31 4.65
C TYR A 345 12.13 -3.41 3.48
N GLY A 346 11.67 -3.25 2.25
CA GLY A 346 12.51 -3.37 1.07
C GLY A 346 13.63 -2.32 1.00
N PRO A 347 13.32 -1.02 1.14
CA PRO A 347 14.33 0.03 1.18
C PRO A 347 15.37 -0.16 2.30
N LEU A 348 14.94 -0.41 3.54
CA LEU A 348 15.85 -0.59 4.67
C LEU A 348 16.75 -1.82 4.51
N ALA A 349 16.24 -2.93 3.94
CA ALA A 349 17.06 -4.11 3.67
C ALA A 349 18.21 -3.83 2.67
N ASN A 350 18.06 -2.82 1.83
CA ASN A 350 19.06 -2.38 0.85
C ASN A 350 19.89 -1.17 1.32
N GLY A 351 19.78 -0.76 2.57
CA GLY A 351 20.50 0.39 3.07
C GLY A 351 20.11 1.71 2.38
N ALA A 352 18.88 1.83 1.87
CA ALA A 352 18.38 2.98 1.13
C ALA A 352 18.09 4.18 2.04
N THR A 353 18.12 5.37 1.47
CA THR A 353 17.58 6.59 2.08
C THR A 353 16.20 6.86 1.51
N SER A 354 15.18 6.96 2.38
CA SER A 354 13.79 7.16 1.98
C SER A 354 13.21 8.46 2.53
N VAL A 355 12.19 9.00 1.83
CA VAL A 355 11.39 10.13 2.32
C VAL A 355 10.11 9.58 2.95
N LEU A 356 9.84 9.94 4.21
CA LEU A 356 8.63 9.65 4.96
C LEU A 356 7.80 10.94 5.07
N PHE A 357 6.64 10.98 4.40
CA PHE A 357 5.82 12.19 4.31
C PHE A 357 4.50 12.02 5.04
N GLU A 358 4.20 12.94 5.97
CA GLU A 358 2.98 12.92 6.77
C GLU A 358 1.82 13.71 6.14
N GLY A 359 2.11 14.63 5.20
CA GLY A 359 1.15 15.58 4.68
C GLY A 359 0.26 15.06 3.52
N LEU A 360 -0.45 15.99 2.91
CA LEU A 360 -1.27 15.75 1.71
C LEU A 360 -0.55 16.25 0.44
N PRO A 361 -0.81 15.61 -0.73
CA PRO A 361 -0.18 15.99 -2.00
C PRO A 361 -0.38 17.45 -2.43
N ILE A 362 -1.50 18.04 -2.01
CA ILE A 362 -1.93 19.40 -2.43
C ILE A 362 -1.97 20.39 -1.26
N TYR A 363 -1.35 20.10 -0.14
CA TYR A 363 -1.35 20.97 1.03
C TYR A 363 0.08 21.45 1.37
N PRO A 364 0.30 22.74 1.66
CA PRO A 364 -0.66 23.86 1.61
C PRO A 364 -0.98 24.35 0.19
N ASP A 365 -0.23 23.86 -0.80
CA ASP A 365 -0.44 24.17 -2.22
C ASP A 365 -0.10 22.96 -3.11
N VAL A 366 -0.53 23.03 -4.36
CA VAL A 366 -0.38 21.94 -5.35
C VAL A 366 1.09 21.63 -5.70
N GLY A 367 1.99 22.55 -5.40
CA GLY A 367 3.44 22.37 -5.60
C GLY A 367 4.11 21.51 -4.53
N ARG A 368 3.40 21.08 -3.48
CA ARG A 368 3.98 20.41 -2.31
C ARG A 368 4.84 19.20 -2.65
N MET A 369 4.34 18.30 -3.48
CA MET A 369 5.08 17.10 -3.88
C MET A 369 6.37 17.45 -4.62
N TRP A 370 6.30 18.38 -5.52
CA TRP A 370 7.43 18.83 -6.34
C TRP A 370 8.48 19.56 -5.52
N SER A 371 8.05 20.34 -4.54
CA SER A 371 8.96 21.00 -3.59
C SER A 371 9.76 20.01 -2.74
N ILE A 372 9.15 18.88 -2.35
CA ILE A 372 9.80 17.79 -1.62
C ILE A 372 10.82 17.08 -2.52
N ILE A 373 10.46 16.78 -3.76
CA ILE A 373 11.38 16.20 -4.75
C ILE A 373 12.61 17.08 -4.92
N ASP A 374 12.41 18.38 -5.11
CA ASP A 374 13.51 19.34 -5.27
C ASP A 374 14.33 19.50 -3.98
N LYS A 375 13.68 19.60 -2.81
CA LYS A 375 14.33 19.75 -1.50
C LYS A 375 15.29 18.61 -1.20
N TYR A 376 14.83 17.37 -1.34
CA TYR A 376 15.61 16.18 -0.98
C TYR A 376 16.36 15.57 -2.17
N LYS A 377 16.23 16.13 -3.37
CA LYS A 377 16.84 15.60 -4.59
C LYS A 377 16.44 14.13 -4.83
N VAL A 378 15.13 13.86 -4.70
CA VAL A 378 14.57 12.53 -4.92
C VAL A 378 14.96 11.99 -6.28
N THR A 379 15.48 10.76 -6.32
CA THR A 379 15.91 10.11 -7.56
C THR A 379 14.88 9.12 -8.09
N LYS A 380 14.10 8.51 -7.19
CA LYS A 380 13.09 7.52 -7.54
C LYS A 380 11.79 7.86 -6.81
N PHE A 381 10.74 8.09 -7.59
CA PHE A 381 9.45 8.56 -7.09
C PHE A 381 8.36 7.55 -7.42
N TYR A 382 7.72 6.98 -6.39
CA TYR A 382 6.74 5.91 -6.47
C TYR A 382 5.43 6.33 -5.83
N THR A 383 4.35 6.39 -6.63
CA THR A 383 3.07 6.92 -6.16
C THR A 383 1.87 6.23 -6.82
N ALA A 384 0.65 6.55 -6.39
CA ALA A 384 -0.55 5.97 -6.95
C ALA A 384 -1.08 6.80 -8.14
N PRO A 385 -1.67 6.17 -9.18
CA PRO A 385 -2.32 6.85 -10.29
C PRO A 385 -3.37 7.89 -9.85
N THR A 386 -4.12 7.64 -8.77
CA THR A 386 -5.04 8.62 -8.19
C THR A 386 -4.35 9.92 -7.80
N ALA A 387 -3.13 9.86 -7.22
CA ALA A 387 -2.36 11.08 -6.90
C ALA A 387 -1.90 11.78 -8.17
N ILE A 388 -1.48 11.04 -9.20
CA ILE A 388 -1.07 11.58 -10.50
C ILE A 388 -2.24 12.31 -11.16
N ARG A 389 -3.42 11.68 -11.26
CA ARG A 389 -4.64 12.31 -11.82
C ARG A 389 -5.06 13.57 -11.05
N LEU A 390 -4.97 13.52 -9.72
CA LEU A 390 -5.26 14.69 -8.89
C LEU A 390 -4.33 15.85 -9.23
N LEU A 391 -3.02 15.62 -9.31
CA LEU A 391 -2.02 16.65 -9.59
C LEU A 391 -2.11 17.16 -11.03
N MET A 392 -2.39 16.28 -11.99
CA MET A 392 -2.61 16.63 -13.40
C MET A 392 -3.76 17.62 -13.59
N LYS A 393 -4.83 17.49 -12.77
CA LYS A 393 -6.00 18.40 -12.84
C LYS A 393 -5.63 19.88 -12.60
N TYR A 394 -4.57 20.14 -11.84
CA TYR A 394 -4.18 21.51 -11.47
C TYR A 394 -3.20 22.18 -12.45
N GLY A 395 -2.80 21.49 -13.52
CA GLY A 395 -1.94 22.06 -14.55
C GLY A 395 -0.43 21.85 -14.32
N ASP A 396 0.33 22.09 -15.38
CA ASP A 396 1.77 21.80 -15.46
C ASP A 396 2.64 22.83 -14.73
N GLU A 397 2.18 24.06 -14.56
CA GLU A 397 2.95 25.16 -13.99
C GLU A 397 3.41 24.86 -12.58
N HIS A 398 2.59 24.19 -11.78
CA HIS A 398 2.94 23.78 -10.40
C HIS A 398 4.10 22.77 -10.39
N VAL A 399 4.14 21.89 -11.39
CA VAL A 399 5.25 20.92 -11.56
C VAL A 399 6.51 21.64 -12.03
N ARG A 400 6.39 22.50 -13.06
CA ARG A 400 7.51 23.17 -13.72
C ARG A 400 8.22 24.19 -12.83
N LYS A 401 7.57 24.66 -11.76
CA LYS A 401 8.13 25.58 -10.77
C LYS A 401 9.33 25.01 -10.01
N TYR A 402 9.42 23.70 -9.88
CA TYR A 402 10.44 23.01 -9.09
C TYR A 402 11.38 22.16 -9.96
N SER A 403 12.61 21.97 -9.51
CA SER A 403 13.58 21.15 -10.23
C SER A 403 13.26 19.65 -10.02
N ARG A 404 13.22 18.91 -11.12
CA ARG A 404 13.05 17.46 -11.12
C ARG A 404 14.25 16.76 -11.76
N LYS A 405 15.37 17.49 -11.95
CA LYS A 405 16.59 16.97 -12.58
C LYS A 405 17.18 15.76 -11.86
N SER A 406 16.90 15.63 -10.56
CA SER A 406 17.35 14.48 -9.76
C SER A 406 16.58 13.19 -10.08
N LEU A 407 15.34 13.26 -10.55
CA LEU A 407 14.55 12.08 -10.87
C LEU A 407 15.22 11.22 -11.93
N LYS A 408 15.29 9.93 -11.68
CA LYS A 408 15.83 8.90 -12.58
C LYS A 408 14.74 7.90 -12.97
N ILE A 409 13.88 7.49 -12.02
CA ILE A 409 12.81 6.52 -12.22
C ILE A 409 11.53 7.05 -11.60
N LEU A 410 10.42 6.88 -12.30
CA LEU A 410 9.06 7.07 -11.83
C LEU A 410 8.40 5.71 -11.65
N GLY A 411 7.50 5.59 -10.67
CA GLY A 411 6.75 4.36 -10.46
C GLY A 411 5.29 4.61 -10.15
N THR A 412 4.43 3.64 -10.49
CA THR A 412 3.00 3.65 -10.19
C THR A 412 2.56 2.35 -9.53
N VAL A 413 1.53 2.44 -8.67
CA VAL A 413 1.06 1.31 -7.86
C VAL A 413 -0.39 1.45 -7.40
N GLY A 414 -1.01 0.30 -7.19
CA GLY A 414 -2.26 0.15 -6.43
C GLY A 414 -3.53 0.15 -7.25
N GLU A 415 -3.49 0.68 -8.45
CA GLU A 415 -4.59 0.68 -9.43
C GLU A 415 -4.03 0.83 -10.86
N PRO A 416 -4.79 0.45 -11.89
CA PRO A 416 -4.39 0.70 -13.28
C PRO A 416 -4.22 2.20 -13.54
N ILE A 417 -3.20 2.57 -14.29
CA ILE A 417 -2.99 3.93 -14.77
C ILE A 417 -3.54 4.06 -16.19
N ASN A 418 -4.40 5.06 -16.43
CA ASN A 418 -4.89 5.34 -17.78
C ASN A 418 -3.78 5.98 -18.64
N PRO A 419 -3.82 5.79 -19.97
CA PRO A 419 -2.78 6.27 -20.89
C PRO A 419 -2.50 7.77 -20.79
N GLU A 420 -3.53 8.59 -20.59
CA GLU A 420 -3.39 10.04 -20.46
C GLU A 420 -2.57 10.44 -19.23
N ALA A 421 -2.89 9.86 -18.05
CA ALA A 421 -2.14 10.11 -16.83
C ALA A 421 -0.71 9.56 -16.93
N TRP A 422 -0.53 8.42 -17.58
CA TRP A 422 0.79 7.84 -17.84
C TRP A 422 1.64 8.76 -18.72
N LEU A 423 1.07 9.28 -19.83
CA LEU A 423 1.75 10.21 -20.73
C LEU A 423 2.09 11.54 -20.03
N TRP A 424 1.16 12.08 -19.23
CA TRP A 424 1.44 13.28 -18.43
C TRP A 424 2.58 13.05 -17.44
N TYR A 425 2.55 11.90 -16.74
CA TYR A 425 3.59 11.52 -15.78
C TYR A 425 4.95 11.39 -16.46
N TYR A 426 5.00 10.77 -17.64
CA TYR A 426 6.21 10.64 -18.44
C TYR A 426 6.73 11.98 -18.97
N ARG A 427 5.85 12.77 -19.59
CA ARG A 427 6.24 14.01 -20.28
C ARG A 427 6.48 15.17 -19.34
N VAL A 428 5.56 15.40 -18.39
CA VAL A 428 5.57 16.58 -17.53
C VAL A 428 6.44 16.36 -16.30
N VAL A 429 6.23 15.24 -15.59
CA VAL A 429 6.99 14.95 -14.38
C VAL A 429 8.37 14.39 -14.71
N GLY A 430 8.44 13.40 -15.58
CA GLY A 430 9.66 12.70 -15.97
C GLY A 430 10.50 13.43 -17.03
N GLU A 431 9.97 14.51 -17.64
CA GLU A 431 10.65 15.28 -18.69
C GLU A 431 11.11 14.38 -19.86
N GLU A 432 10.33 13.37 -20.21
CA GLU A 432 10.57 12.33 -21.25
C GLU A 432 11.88 11.56 -21.08
N ARG A 433 12.57 11.68 -19.95
CA ARG A 433 13.85 10.99 -19.67
C ARG A 433 13.77 9.93 -18.58
N CYS A 434 12.72 9.97 -17.74
CA CYS A 434 12.55 9.01 -16.66
C CYS A 434 11.67 7.85 -17.12
N PRO A 435 12.15 6.60 -17.10
CA PRO A 435 11.28 5.46 -17.31
C PRO A 435 10.22 5.38 -16.22
N ILE A 436 9.02 4.90 -16.60
CA ILE A 436 7.95 4.61 -15.66
C ILE A 436 7.91 3.11 -15.41
N VAL A 437 7.99 2.73 -14.14
CA VAL A 437 7.78 1.36 -13.67
C VAL A 437 6.36 1.28 -13.14
N ASP A 438 5.46 0.73 -13.93
CA ASP A 438 4.09 0.44 -13.50
C ASP A 438 4.04 -0.94 -12.87
N THR A 439 3.53 -1.02 -11.63
CA THR A 439 3.60 -2.24 -10.84
C THR A 439 2.21 -2.77 -10.51
N PHE A 440 1.96 -4.03 -10.84
CA PHE A 440 0.77 -4.75 -10.41
C PHE A 440 1.12 -5.73 -9.30
N TRP A 441 0.38 -5.68 -8.20
CA TRP A 441 0.44 -6.62 -7.09
C TRP A 441 -0.69 -6.40 -6.09
N GLN A 442 -0.87 -7.35 -5.19
CA GLN A 442 -1.93 -7.35 -4.18
C GLN A 442 -1.31 -7.48 -2.79
N THR A 443 -2.05 -7.17 -1.73
CA THR A 443 -1.63 -7.42 -0.35
C THR A 443 -1.25 -8.88 -0.14
N GLU A 444 -1.92 -9.77 -0.83
CA GLU A 444 -1.76 -11.21 -0.80
C GLU A 444 -0.49 -11.70 -1.48
N THR A 445 -0.10 -11.04 -2.56
CA THR A 445 0.95 -11.55 -3.44
C THR A 445 2.30 -10.91 -3.18
N VAL A 446 2.34 -9.64 -2.81
CA VAL A 446 3.59 -8.85 -2.70
C VAL A 446 4.48 -8.99 -3.95
N SER A 447 3.90 -9.41 -5.08
CA SER A 447 4.63 -9.77 -6.30
C SER A 447 4.47 -8.70 -7.36
N TYR A 448 5.57 -8.30 -7.99
CA TYR A 448 5.53 -7.48 -9.18
C TYR A 448 5.27 -8.33 -10.42
N LEU A 449 4.09 -8.15 -11.04
CA LEU A 449 3.99 -8.18 -12.48
C LEU A 449 4.39 -6.78 -12.94
N VAL A 450 5.57 -6.61 -13.46
CA VAL A 450 6.00 -5.31 -13.98
C VAL A 450 5.29 -5.09 -15.30
N LEU A 451 4.38 -4.13 -15.30
CA LEU A 451 3.66 -3.69 -16.48
C LEU A 451 4.15 -2.29 -16.80
N GLY A 452 5.00 -2.12 -17.76
CA GLY A 452 5.45 -0.78 -18.13
C GLY A 452 6.52 -0.78 -19.21
N SER A 453 6.69 0.34 -19.87
CA SER A 453 7.36 0.57 -21.16
C SER A 453 8.78 0.04 -21.34
N LEU A 454 9.40 -0.63 -20.37
CA LEU A 454 10.77 -1.12 -20.48
C LEU A 454 10.99 -2.59 -20.12
N CYS A 455 10.10 -3.22 -19.34
CA CYS A 455 10.19 -4.66 -19.01
C CYS A 455 8.79 -5.17 -18.66
N THR A 456 8.32 -6.05 -19.45
CA THR A 456 6.94 -6.50 -19.50
C THR A 456 6.83 -7.97 -19.17
N LEU A 457 7.94 -8.56 -18.73
CA LEU A 457 7.97 -9.92 -18.21
C LEU A 457 7.74 -9.90 -16.69
N PRO A 458 7.11 -10.96 -16.15
CA PRO A 458 6.96 -11.15 -14.72
C PRO A 458 8.31 -11.09 -14.00
N PHE A 459 8.30 -10.66 -12.74
CA PHE A 459 9.51 -10.68 -11.92
C PHE A 459 10.05 -12.10 -11.80
N PHE A 460 11.37 -12.23 -11.68
CA PHE A 460 12.06 -13.53 -11.63
C PHE A 460 11.43 -14.46 -10.58
N GLY A 461 11.15 -15.70 -11.01
CA GLY A 461 10.54 -16.71 -10.16
C GLY A 461 9.03 -16.55 -9.92
N VAL A 462 8.35 -15.62 -10.59
CA VAL A 462 6.90 -15.55 -10.64
C VAL A 462 6.42 -16.13 -11.96
N VAL A 463 5.53 -17.13 -11.91
CA VAL A 463 5.08 -17.87 -13.09
C VAL A 463 3.57 -17.66 -13.30
N PRO A 464 3.17 -16.62 -14.04
CA PRO A 464 1.76 -16.40 -14.37
C PRO A 464 1.30 -17.33 -15.49
N ALA A 465 -0.02 -17.53 -15.54
CA ALA A 465 -0.73 -18.11 -16.66
C ALA A 465 -2.05 -17.38 -16.89
N VAL A 466 -2.60 -17.52 -18.09
CA VAL A 466 -3.94 -17.04 -18.44
C VAL A 466 -4.82 -18.27 -18.66
N LEU A 467 -5.90 -18.38 -17.87
CA LEU A 467 -6.87 -19.47 -17.99
C LEU A 467 -8.20 -18.95 -18.57
N ASP A 468 -8.89 -19.84 -19.29
CA ASP A 468 -10.28 -19.62 -19.64
C ASP A 468 -11.25 -19.90 -18.48
N GLU A 469 -12.55 -19.78 -18.70
CA GLU A 469 -13.57 -20.06 -17.68
C GLU A 469 -13.63 -21.53 -17.24
N SER A 470 -13.19 -22.47 -18.09
CA SER A 470 -13.15 -23.90 -17.78
C SER A 470 -11.90 -24.30 -16.99
N GLY A 471 -10.90 -23.40 -16.90
CA GLY A 471 -9.63 -23.62 -16.23
C GLY A 471 -8.54 -24.17 -17.13
N GLU A 472 -8.76 -24.16 -18.45
CA GLU A 472 -7.73 -24.54 -19.44
C GLU A 472 -6.75 -23.39 -19.66
N GLU A 473 -5.47 -23.72 -19.71
CA GLU A 473 -4.41 -22.74 -19.95
C GLU A 473 -4.36 -22.33 -21.43
N LEU A 474 -4.47 -21.03 -21.66
CA LEU A 474 -4.41 -20.45 -22.98
C LEU A 474 -2.96 -20.13 -23.37
N GLU A 475 -2.53 -20.56 -24.58
CA GLU A 475 -1.22 -20.29 -25.12
C GLU A 475 -1.22 -19.07 -26.06
N GLY A 476 -0.04 -18.45 -26.29
CA GLY A 476 0.15 -17.32 -27.21
C GLY A 476 -0.60 -16.06 -26.77
N GLU A 477 -1.17 -15.33 -27.75
CA GLU A 477 -2.04 -14.19 -27.48
C GLU A 477 -3.36 -14.70 -26.88
N ALA A 478 -3.69 -14.20 -25.68
CA ALA A 478 -4.82 -14.73 -24.92
C ALA A 478 -5.40 -13.67 -23.96
N GLU A 479 -6.70 -13.81 -23.63
CA GLU A 479 -7.37 -13.03 -22.60
C GLU A 479 -8.17 -13.97 -21.70
N GLY A 480 -8.10 -13.74 -20.37
CA GLY A 480 -8.77 -14.60 -19.40
C GLY A 480 -8.41 -14.30 -17.97
N TYR A 481 -8.43 -15.31 -17.12
CA TYR A 481 -8.11 -15.24 -15.70
C TYR A 481 -6.61 -15.23 -15.49
N LEU A 482 -6.10 -14.22 -14.77
CA LEU A 482 -4.72 -14.23 -14.29
C LEU A 482 -4.59 -15.19 -13.10
N VAL A 483 -3.72 -16.17 -13.25
CA VAL A 483 -3.37 -17.12 -12.19
C VAL A 483 -1.86 -17.29 -12.07
N PHE A 484 -1.40 -17.87 -10.94
CA PHE A 484 0.00 -18.24 -10.76
C PHE A 484 0.14 -19.74 -10.54
N LYS A 485 1.11 -20.34 -11.24
CA LYS A 485 1.38 -21.78 -11.22
C LYS A 485 2.16 -22.26 -10.00
N GLN A 486 2.97 -21.39 -9.41
CA GLN A 486 3.91 -21.72 -8.33
C GLN A 486 3.99 -20.58 -7.33
N PRO A 487 4.30 -20.86 -6.05
CA PRO A 487 4.54 -19.83 -5.07
C PRO A 487 5.92 -19.18 -5.25
N TRP A 488 6.04 -17.93 -4.87
CA TRP A 488 7.29 -17.20 -4.65
C TRP A 488 7.42 -16.87 -3.16
N PRO A 489 8.62 -16.49 -2.66
CA PRO A 489 8.82 -16.35 -1.21
C PRO A 489 7.90 -15.35 -0.53
N GLY A 490 7.54 -14.24 -1.21
CA GLY A 490 6.72 -13.16 -0.65
C GLY A 490 5.21 -13.39 -0.64
N ILE A 491 4.70 -14.51 -1.23
CA ILE A 491 3.24 -14.76 -1.22
C ILE A 491 2.73 -14.99 0.20
N MET A 492 1.52 -14.54 0.51
CA MET A 492 0.88 -14.78 1.80
C MET A 492 0.81 -16.26 2.15
N ARG A 493 0.75 -16.58 3.43
CA ARG A 493 0.63 -17.96 3.90
C ARG A 493 -0.80 -18.39 4.18
N THR A 494 -1.63 -17.47 4.63
CA THR A 494 -3.04 -17.76 4.94
C THR A 494 -3.83 -16.48 5.21
N VAL A 495 -5.14 -16.63 5.39
CA VAL A 495 -6.00 -15.64 6.07
C VAL A 495 -6.03 -15.99 7.56
N TYR A 496 -5.70 -15.02 8.40
CA TYR A 496 -5.57 -15.19 9.84
C TYR A 496 -6.83 -15.84 10.44
N LYS A 497 -6.62 -16.94 11.19
CA LYS A 497 -7.66 -17.77 11.80
C LYS A 497 -8.77 -18.27 10.85
N ASN A 498 -8.62 -18.10 9.54
CA ASN A 498 -9.62 -18.54 8.57
C ASN A 498 -8.97 -19.15 7.32
N HIS A 499 -8.25 -20.25 7.51
CA HIS A 499 -7.58 -20.94 6.41
C HIS A 499 -8.56 -21.45 5.33
N GLN A 500 -9.78 -21.85 5.72
CA GLN A 500 -10.81 -22.26 4.77
C GLN A 500 -11.17 -21.10 3.79
N ARG A 501 -11.23 -19.87 4.29
CA ARG A 501 -11.44 -18.69 3.43
C ARG A 501 -10.27 -18.50 2.46
N PHE A 502 -9.04 -18.75 2.89
CA PHE A 502 -7.86 -18.74 2.02
C PHE A 502 -7.99 -19.75 0.88
N GLU A 503 -8.29 -21.01 1.17
CA GLU A 503 -8.48 -22.07 0.18
C GLU A 503 -9.62 -21.75 -0.78
N THR A 504 -10.78 -21.34 -0.23
CA THR A 504 -11.98 -21.06 -1.03
C THR A 504 -11.79 -19.86 -1.97
N THR A 505 -11.11 -18.82 -1.49
CA THR A 505 -10.95 -17.56 -2.25
C THR A 505 -9.94 -17.69 -3.38
N TYR A 506 -8.83 -18.43 -3.13
CA TYR A 506 -7.66 -18.35 -4.03
C TYR A 506 -7.33 -19.65 -4.76
N PHE A 507 -7.89 -20.81 -4.35
CA PHE A 507 -7.48 -22.11 -4.90
C PHE A 507 -8.64 -22.99 -5.35
N LYS A 508 -9.87 -22.72 -4.88
CA LYS A 508 -11.02 -23.61 -5.17
C LYS A 508 -11.50 -23.51 -6.62
N LYS A 509 -11.39 -22.33 -7.25
CA LYS A 509 -11.91 -22.11 -8.60
C LYS A 509 -11.12 -22.92 -9.63
N PHE A 510 -9.80 -22.88 -9.54
CA PHE A 510 -8.88 -23.59 -10.43
C PHE A 510 -7.86 -24.37 -9.59
N PRO A 511 -8.13 -25.64 -9.24
CA PRO A 511 -7.20 -26.46 -8.46
C PRO A 511 -5.81 -26.53 -9.10
N GLY A 512 -4.75 -26.33 -8.32
CA GLY A 512 -3.38 -26.29 -8.81
C GLY A 512 -2.86 -24.89 -9.14
N TYR A 513 -3.71 -23.86 -9.08
CA TYR A 513 -3.35 -22.48 -9.37
C TYR A 513 -3.75 -21.53 -8.25
N TYR A 514 -2.93 -20.50 -8.00
CA TYR A 514 -3.35 -19.35 -7.21
C TYR A 514 -4.14 -18.38 -8.11
N VAL A 515 -5.39 -18.11 -7.76
CA VAL A 515 -6.32 -17.25 -8.53
C VAL A 515 -6.25 -15.82 -7.99
N THR A 516 -5.81 -14.86 -8.79
CA THR A 516 -5.68 -13.45 -8.36
C THR A 516 -7.04 -12.74 -8.22
N GLY A 517 -8.04 -13.19 -8.98
CA GLY A 517 -9.32 -12.52 -9.15
C GLY A 517 -9.25 -11.32 -10.12
N ASP A 518 -8.17 -11.23 -10.88
CA ASP A 518 -7.98 -10.21 -11.91
C ASP A 518 -8.01 -10.84 -13.31
N GLY A 519 -8.59 -10.10 -14.27
CA GLY A 519 -8.52 -10.40 -15.68
C GLY A 519 -7.20 -9.94 -16.26
N CYS A 520 -6.74 -10.64 -17.28
CA CYS A 520 -5.47 -10.36 -17.93
C CYS A 520 -5.53 -10.68 -19.41
N LYS A 521 -4.89 -9.84 -20.21
CA LYS A 521 -4.56 -10.11 -21.62
C LYS A 521 -3.05 -10.34 -21.72
N ARG A 522 -2.65 -11.41 -22.43
CA ARG A 522 -1.27 -11.61 -22.86
C ARG A 522 -1.20 -11.34 -24.35
N ASP A 523 -0.30 -10.44 -24.77
CA ASP A 523 -0.16 -10.06 -26.16
C ASP A 523 0.77 -11.04 -26.92
N LYS A 524 0.92 -10.81 -28.22
CA LYS A 524 1.75 -11.63 -29.13
C LYS A 524 3.23 -11.66 -28.75
N ASP A 525 3.70 -10.64 -28.03
CA ASP A 525 5.09 -10.50 -27.61
C ASP A 525 5.31 -11.10 -26.20
N GLY A 526 4.25 -11.68 -25.59
CA GLY A 526 4.27 -12.34 -24.28
C GLY A 526 4.06 -11.40 -23.09
N TYR A 527 3.70 -10.15 -23.33
CA TYR A 527 3.45 -9.17 -22.29
C TYR A 527 2.07 -9.32 -21.67
N TYR A 528 1.99 -9.10 -20.36
CA TYR A 528 0.75 -9.21 -19.59
C TYR A 528 0.15 -7.83 -19.33
N TRP A 529 -1.14 -7.70 -19.64
CA TRP A 529 -1.92 -6.48 -19.45
C TRP A 529 -3.06 -6.78 -18.49
N ILE A 530 -3.11 -6.11 -17.33
CA ILE A 530 -4.19 -6.30 -16.37
C ILE A 530 -5.42 -5.53 -16.85
N THR A 531 -6.51 -6.25 -17.13
CA THR A 531 -7.73 -5.67 -17.65
C THR A 531 -8.71 -5.22 -16.56
N GLY A 532 -8.47 -5.62 -15.31
CA GLY A 532 -9.25 -5.21 -14.13
C GLY A 532 -9.65 -6.40 -13.26
N ARG A 533 -10.49 -6.15 -12.25
CA ARG A 533 -11.05 -7.22 -11.40
C ARG A 533 -12.06 -8.02 -12.19
N ILE A 534 -11.99 -9.34 -12.11
CA ILE A 534 -13.00 -10.23 -12.74
C ILE A 534 -14.40 -9.98 -12.15
N ASP A 535 -14.49 -9.73 -10.85
CA ASP A 535 -15.75 -9.35 -10.20
C ASP A 535 -16.31 -8.01 -10.72
N ASP A 536 -15.51 -7.21 -11.39
CA ASP A 536 -15.86 -5.93 -11.99
C ASP A 536 -15.99 -6.02 -13.53
N MET A 537 -15.66 -7.16 -14.15
CA MET A 537 -15.95 -7.40 -15.57
C MET A 537 -17.46 -7.55 -15.79
N LEU A 538 -17.94 -7.05 -16.90
CA LEU A 538 -19.35 -7.02 -17.26
C LEU A 538 -19.64 -8.07 -18.31
N ASN A 539 -20.62 -8.92 -18.06
CA ASN A 539 -21.11 -9.87 -19.07
C ASN A 539 -22.30 -9.27 -19.81
N VAL A 540 -22.03 -8.55 -20.89
CA VAL A 540 -23.08 -7.95 -21.73
C VAL A 540 -23.35 -8.84 -22.93
N SER A 541 -24.54 -9.46 -22.98
CA SER A 541 -24.97 -10.34 -24.10
C SER A 541 -23.98 -11.48 -24.39
N GLY A 542 -23.32 -12.04 -23.36
CA GLY A 542 -22.36 -13.13 -23.50
C GLY A 542 -20.91 -12.69 -23.78
N HIS A 543 -20.65 -11.39 -23.85
CA HIS A 543 -19.30 -10.85 -24.01
C HIS A 543 -18.81 -10.24 -22.72
N LEU A 544 -17.61 -10.63 -22.29
CA LEU A 544 -16.92 -10.03 -21.16
C LEU A 544 -16.32 -8.68 -21.58
N LEU A 545 -16.73 -7.60 -20.91
CA LEU A 545 -16.23 -6.25 -21.13
C LEU A 545 -15.44 -5.79 -19.91
N SER A 546 -14.27 -5.22 -20.14
CA SER A 546 -13.48 -4.58 -19.10
C SER A 546 -14.10 -3.23 -18.70
N THR A 547 -14.44 -3.06 -17.40
CA THR A 547 -14.87 -1.75 -16.90
C THR A 547 -13.78 -0.70 -17.09
N ALA A 548 -12.50 -1.08 -16.97
CA ALA A 548 -11.37 -0.18 -17.12
C ALA A 548 -11.24 0.39 -18.53
N GLU A 549 -11.54 -0.38 -19.58
CA GLU A 549 -11.53 0.12 -20.96
C GLU A 549 -12.62 1.16 -21.19
N VAL A 550 -13.84 0.89 -20.68
CA VAL A 550 -14.94 1.85 -20.78
C VAL A 550 -14.65 3.11 -19.97
N GLU A 551 -14.13 2.97 -18.76
CA GLU A 551 -13.70 4.10 -17.92
C GLU A 551 -12.63 4.95 -18.62
N SER A 552 -11.62 4.31 -19.23
CA SER A 552 -10.58 5.00 -20.01
C SER A 552 -11.17 5.75 -21.18
N ALA A 553 -12.07 5.12 -21.95
CA ALA A 553 -12.73 5.78 -23.07
C ALA A 553 -13.55 7.01 -22.63
N LEU A 554 -14.23 6.95 -21.47
CA LEU A 554 -14.98 8.08 -20.91
C LEU A 554 -14.06 9.23 -20.44
N VAL A 555 -12.95 8.92 -19.79
CA VAL A 555 -12.00 9.92 -19.24
C VAL A 555 -11.25 10.66 -20.34
N GLU A 556 -11.07 10.06 -21.52
CA GLU A 556 -10.47 10.76 -22.67
C GLU A 556 -11.33 11.94 -23.19
N HIS A 557 -12.61 12.02 -22.81
CA HIS A 557 -13.45 13.17 -23.15
C HIS A 557 -13.00 14.40 -22.35
N LEU A 558 -12.88 15.55 -23.05
CA LEU A 558 -12.35 16.80 -22.49
C LEU A 558 -13.09 17.26 -21.22
N ALA A 559 -14.39 16.97 -21.12
CA ALA A 559 -15.22 17.38 -19.99
C ALA A 559 -15.13 16.42 -18.78
N VAL A 560 -14.57 15.22 -18.92
CA VAL A 560 -14.58 14.19 -17.87
C VAL A 560 -13.26 14.19 -17.09
N SER A 561 -13.34 14.21 -15.77
CA SER A 561 -12.16 14.10 -14.87
C SER A 561 -11.97 12.69 -14.34
N GLU A 562 -13.07 12.00 -14.02
CA GLU A 562 -13.05 10.63 -13.53
C GLU A 562 -14.30 9.87 -14.01
N ALA A 563 -14.18 8.56 -14.16
CA ALA A 563 -15.30 7.69 -14.46
C ALA A 563 -15.21 6.38 -13.65
N ALA A 564 -16.36 5.80 -13.34
CA ALA A 564 -16.47 4.47 -12.80
C ALA A 564 -17.63 3.74 -13.46
N VAL A 565 -17.40 2.50 -13.86
CA VAL A 565 -18.38 1.67 -14.56
C VAL A 565 -18.73 0.45 -13.71
N VAL A 566 -20.02 0.15 -13.63
CA VAL A 566 -20.54 -1.03 -12.91
C VAL A 566 -21.63 -1.71 -13.71
N SER A 567 -21.90 -2.98 -13.40
CA SER A 567 -23.02 -3.72 -13.98
C SER A 567 -24.35 -3.27 -13.38
N HIS A 568 -25.37 -3.23 -14.25
CA HIS A 568 -26.76 -3.08 -13.87
C HIS A 568 -27.60 -4.18 -14.57
N PRO A 569 -28.56 -4.84 -13.90
CA PRO A 569 -29.42 -5.84 -14.54
C PRO A 569 -30.20 -5.24 -15.71
N HIS A 570 -30.24 -5.97 -16.82
CA HIS A 570 -31.02 -5.58 -17.99
C HIS A 570 -31.86 -6.75 -18.49
N PRO A 571 -33.19 -6.56 -18.76
CA PRO A 571 -34.09 -7.65 -19.03
C PRO A 571 -33.77 -8.43 -20.33
N VAL A 572 -33.08 -7.81 -21.28
CA VAL A 572 -32.74 -8.44 -22.57
C VAL A 572 -31.24 -8.81 -22.66
N LYS A 573 -30.35 -7.96 -22.16
CA LYS A 573 -28.89 -8.14 -22.26
C LYS A 573 -28.29 -8.98 -21.12
N GLY A 574 -29.08 -9.31 -20.08
CA GLY A 574 -28.60 -9.86 -18.82
C GLY A 574 -28.01 -8.78 -17.93
N GLU A 575 -26.89 -8.20 -18.34
CA GLU A 575 -26.29 -7.03 -17.73
C GLU A 575 -26.10 -5.90 -18.75
N CYS A 576 -26.04 -4.66 -18.25
CA CYS A 576 -25.74 -3.47 -19.04
C CYS A 576 -24.80 -2.53 -18.26
N LEU A 577 -24.29 -1.54 -18.96
CA LEU A 577 -23.32 -0.61 -18.40
C LEU A 577 -24.02 0.57 -17.73
N TYR A 578 -23.71 0.75 -16.44
CA TYR A 578 -24.05 1.93 -15.67
C TYR A 578 -22.77 2.71 -15.33
N CYS A 579 -22.64 3.92 -15.90
CA CYS A 579 -21.45 4.75 -15.80
C CYS A 579 -21.69 5.92 -14.86
N PHE A 580 -20.79 6.14 -13.92
CA PHE A 580 -20.73 7.35 -13.11
C PHE A 580 -19.58 8.22 -13.64
N VAL A 581 -19.85 9.48 -13.96
CA VAL A 581 -18.83 10.41 -14.50
C VAL A 581 -18.73 11.64 -13.63
N THR A 582 -17.51 12.03 -13.28
CA THR A 582 -17.19 13.30 -12.60
C THR A 582 -16.66 14.26 -13.65
N LEU A 583 -17.23 15.43 -13.73
CA LEU A 583 -16.83 16.44 -14.72
C LEU A 583 -15.65 17.29 -14.21
N LYS A 584 -14.90 17.86 -15.16
CA LYS A 584 -13.93 18.92 -14.89
C LYS A 584 -14.66 20.22 -14.60
N ASP A 585 -14.01 21.11 -13.86
CA ASP A 585 -14.56 22.43 -13.53
C ASP A 585 -14.89 23.21 -14.81
N GLY A 586 -16.05 23.88 -14.81
CA GLY A 586 -16.51 24.66 -15.96
C GLY A 586 -17.30 23.88 -17.02
N HIS A 587 -17.59 22.61 -16.79
CA HIS A 587 -18.44 21.79 -17.67
C HIS A 587 -19.74 21.42 -16.98
N ASP A 588 -20.85 21.48 -17.73
CA ASP A 588 -22.18 21.11 -17.25
C ASP A 588 -22.59 19.73 -17.77
N PHE A 589 -23.31 18.98 -16.93
CA PHE A 589 -23.88 17.69 -17.32
C PHE A 589 -25.15 17.90 -18.14
N THR A 590 -25.00 17.77 -19.45
CA THR A 590 -26.11 17.99 -20.42
C THR A 590 -26.42 16.73 -21.20
N LYS A 591 -27.60 16.68 -21.82
CA LYS A 591 -27.99 15.57 -22.72
C LYS A 591 -26.98 15.42 -23.88
N ASN A 592 -26.53 16.51 -24.45
CA ASN A 592 -25.54 16.50 -25.54
C ASN A 592 -24.23 15.84 -25.08
N LEU A 593 -23.75 16.17 -23.87
CA LEU A 593 -22.56 15.53 -23.32
C LEU A 593 -22.76 14.01 -23.13
N VAL A 594 -23.94 13.57 -22.67
CA VAL A 594 -24.26 12.13 -22.55
C VAL A 594 -24.19 11.45 -23.91
N ASP A 595 -24.75 12.07 -24.96
CA ASP A 595 -24.73 11.53 -26.32
C ASP A 595 -23.30 11.47 -26.89
N GLU A 596 -22.47 12.51 -26.63
CA GLU A 596 -21.07 12.54 -27.00
C GLU A 596 -20.27 11.43 -26.31
N LEU A 597 -20.48 11.21 -25.01
CA LEU A 597 -19.82 10.15 -24.24
C LEU A 597 -20.22 8.75 -24.74
N LYS A 598 -21.50 8.54 -25.02
CA LYS A 598 -21.98 7.27 -25.61
C LYS A 598 -21.35 7.02 -26.97
N LYS A 599 -21.31 8.03 -27.81
CA LYS A 599 -20.67 7.97 -29.13
C LYS A 599 -19.20 7.63 -29.02
N GLN A 600 -18.48 8.31 -28.14
CA GLN A 600 -17.04 8.09 -27.93
C GLN A 600 -16.74 6.64 -27.50
N VAL A 601 -17.46 6.10 -26.53
CA VAL A 601 -17.28 4.70 -26.11
C VAL A 601 -17.60 3.75 -27.26
N ARG A 602 -18.68 4.00 -28.00
CA ARG A 602 -19.07 3.19 -29.15
C ARG A 602 -18.02 3.19 -30.28
N GLU A 603 -17.40 4.34 -30.57
CA GLU A 603 -16.37 4.45 -31.58
C GLU A 603 -15.05 3.80 -31.17
N LYS A 604 -14.70 3.88 -29.89
CA LYS A 604 -13.41 3.34 -29.39
C LYS A 604 -13.43 1.85 -29.10
N ILE A 605 -14.52 1.34 -28.53
CA ILE A 605 -14.59 -0.05 -28.07
C ILE A 605 -15.56 -0.86 -28.94
N GLY A 606 -16.65 -0.25 -29.37
CA GLY A 606 -17.65 -0.90 -30.18
C GLY A 606 -19.09 -0.76 -29.63
N PRO A 607 -20.10 -1.14 -30.45
CA PRO A 607 -21.51 -0.97 -30.09
C PRO A 607 -21.94 -1.67 -28.80
N ILE A 608 -21.31 -2.81 -28.48
CA ILE A 608 -21.64 -3.62 -27.31
C ILE A 608 -21.28 -2.95 -25.99
N ALA A 609 -20.26 -2.08 -26.01
CA ALA A 609 -19.78 -1.34 -24.85
C ALA A 609 -20.50 0.02 -24.66
N THR A 610 -21.50 0.35 -25.51
CA THR A 610 -22.22 1.61 -25.39
C THR A 610 -22.96 1.65 -24.04
N PRO A 611 -22.71 2.67 -23.16
CA PRO A 611 -23.37 2.80 -21.89
C PRO A 611 -24.88 2.93 -22.00
N ASP A 612 -25.63 2.16 -21.23
CA ASP A 612 -27.09 2.30 -21.12
C ASP A 612 -27.45 3.48 -20.21
N TYR A 613 -26.70 3.63 -19.12
CA TYR A 613 -26.87 4.71 -18.14
C TYR A 613 -25.57 5.49 -17.95
N ILE A 614 -25.67 6.82 -17.95
CA ILE A 614 -24.60 7.71 -17.54
C ILE A 614 -25.14 8.68 -16.48
N GLN A 615 -24.58 8.64 -15.29
CA GLN A 615 -24.97 9.49 -14.16
C GLN A 615 -23.86 10.50 -13.84
N ASN A 616 -24.26 11.75 -13.63
CA ASN A 616 -23.35 12.75 -13.06
C ASN A 616 -23.02 12.41 -11.61
N ALA A 617 -21.75 12.40 -11.30
CA ALA A 617 -21.22 12.17 -9.97
C ALA A 617 -20.31 13.34 -9.58
N PRO A 618 -20.65 14.16 -8.57
CA PRO A 618 -19.75 15.24 -8.10
C PRO A 618 -18.46 14.67 -7.51
N GLY A 619 -18.48 13.41 -7.13
CA GLY A 619 -17.35 12.60 -6.71
C GLY A 619 -17.72 11.13 -6.71
N LEU A 620 -16.72 10.25 -6.73
CA LEU A 620 -16.91 8.80 -6.63
C LEU A 620 -16.71 8.34 -5.17
N PRO A 621 -17.50 7.37 -4.67
CA PRO A 621 -17.26 6.79 -3.36
C PRO A 621 -15.91 6.06 -3.38
N LYS A 622 -14.96 6.59 -2.64
CA LYS A 622 -13.58 6.07 -2.55
C LYS A 622 -13.28 5.64 -1.13
N THR A 623 -12.42 4.66 -1.01
CA THR A 623 -11.75 4.40 0.27
C THR A 623 -10.83 5.58 0.59
N ARG A 624 -10.41 5.69 1.84
CA ARG A 624 -9.45 6.74 2.26
C ARG A 624 -8.08 6.61 1.59
N SER A 625 -7.79 5.46 0.96
CA SER A 625 -6.63 5.27 0.09
C SER A 625 -6.83 5.73 -1.35
N GLY A 626 -8.01 6.26 -1.70
CA GLY A 626 -8.34 6.70 -3.04
C GLY A 626 -8.97 5.65 -3.95
N LYS A 627 -9.04 4.38 -3.55
CA LYS A 627 -9.62 3.30 -4.36
C LYS A 627 -11.12 3.45 -4.47
N ILE A 628 -11.65 3.41 -5.70
CA ILE A 628 -13.08 3.47 -5.99
C ILE A 628 -13.79 2.23 -5.41
N MET A 629 -14.89 2.47 -4.70
CA MET A 629 -15.69 1.42 -4.06
C MET A 629 -16.80 0.94 -5.01
N ARG A 630 -16.41 0.19 -6.07
CA ARG A 630 -17.36 -0.30 -7.08
C ARG A 630 -18.49 -1.13 -6.49
N ARG A 631 -18.25 -1.85 -5.39
CA ARG A 631 -19.29 -2.56 -4.64
C ARG A 631 -20.43 -1.63 -4.21
N VAL A 632 -20.08 -0.44 -3.69
CA VAL A 632 -21.05 0.58 -3.29
C VAL A 632 -21.77 1.15 -4.52
N LEU A 633 -21.02 1.47 -5.58
CA LEU A 633 -21.60 1.97 -6.83
C LEU A 633 -22.59 0.98 -7.46
N ARG A 634 -22.29 -0.34 -7.45
CA ARG A 634 -23.25 -1.38 -7.91
C ARG A 634 -24.55 -1.38 -7.11
N LYS A 635 -24.46 -1.19 -5.80
CA LYS A 635 -25.62 -1.09 -4.92
C LYS A 635 -26.44 0.17 -5.22
N ILE A 636 -25.75 1.32 -5.40
CA ILE A 636 -26.41 2.57 -5.81
C ILE A 636 -27.11 2.41 -7.16
N ALA A 637 -26.43 1.87 -8.17
CA ALA A 637 -27.03 1.62 -9.48
C ALA A 637 -28.30 0.78 -9.40
N LYS A 638 -28.32 -0.25 -8.53
CA LYS A 638 -29.48 -1.14 -8.29
C LYS A 638 -30.52 -0.58 -7.31
N ASN A 639 -30.32 0.62 -6.75
CA ASN A 639 -31.14 1.20 -5.69
C ASN A 639 -31.21 0.35 -4.41
N ASP A 640 -30.13 -0.37 -4.11
CA ASP A 640 -30.04 -1.23 -2.92
C ASP A 640 -29.40 -0.46 -1.77
N GLN A 641 -30.16 -0.20 -0.71
CA GLN A 641 -29.73 0.56 0.47
C GLN A 641 -28.83 -0.25 1.42
N GLU A 642 -28.76 -1.57 1.27
CA GLU A 642 -27.91 -2.42 2.10
C GLU A 642 -26.46 -2.41 1.60
N LEU A 643 -25.76 -1.33 1.87
CA LEU A 643 -24.41 -1.10 1.35
C LEU A 643 -23.31 -2.00 1.95
N GLY A 644 -23.58 -2.70 3.05
CA GLY A 644 -22.58 -3.45 3.80
C GLY A 644 -21.57 -2.50 4.46
N ASP A 645 -20.33 -2.96 4.68
CA ASP A 645 -19.30 -2.14 5.35
C ASP A 645 -18.91 -0.91 4.51
N THR A 646 -19.22 0.26 5.04
CA THR A 646 -18.84 1.58 4.50
C THR A 646 -17.85 2.33 5.40
N SER A 647 -17.32 1.69 6.44
CA SER A 647 -16.44 2.31 7.45
C SER A 647 -15.14 2.90 6.86
N THR A 648 -14.73 2.41 5.69
CA THR A 648 -13.54 2.86 4.97
C THR A 648 -13.80 4.00 3.97
N VAL A 649 -15.05 4.42 3.78
CA VAL A 649 -15.42 5.50 2.84
C VAL A 649 -14.80 6.82 3.30
N ALA A 650 -14.17 7.54 2.36
CA ALA A 650 -13.52 8.81 2.65
C ALA A 650 -14.54 9.94 2.92
N ASP A 651 -15.57 10.01 2.11
CA ASP A 651 -16.68 10.97 2.24
C ASP A 651 -18.03 10.27 2.09
N PRO A 652 -18.74 10.01 3.19
CA PRO A 652 -20.07 9.40 3.14
C PRO A 652 -21.14 10.24 2.45
N ALA A 653 -20.99 11.57 2.36
CA ALA A 653 -21.97 12.45 1.75
C ALA A 653 -22.13 12.18 0.25
N VAL A 654 -21.07 11.75 -0.41
CA VAL A 654 -21.08 11.35 -1.83
C VAL A 654 -22.08 10.22 -2.09
N ILE A 655 -22.20 9.27 -1.18
CA ILE A 655 -23.13 8.13 -1.31
C ILE A 655 -24.57 8.62 -1.37
N ASN A 656 -24.96 9.49 -0.42
CA ASN A 656 -26.32 10.03 -0.36
C ASN A 656 -26.65 10.83 -1.61
N HIS A 657 -25.71 11.65 -2.10
CA HIS A 657 -25.88 12.42 -3.33
C HIS A 657 -26.09 11.52 -4.55
N LEU A 658 -25.33 10.42 -4.66
CA LEU A 658 -25.47 9.49 -5.80
C LEU A 658 -26.81 8.74 -5.78
N PHE A 659 -27.33 8.38 -4.61
CA PHE A 659 -28.67 7.81 -4.51
C PHE A 659 -29.76 8.80 -4.92
N SER A 660 -29.66 10.05 -4.45
CA SER A 660 -30.66 11.08 -4.75
C SER A 660 -30.72 11.46 -6.24
N ASN A 661 -29.61 11.27 -6.97
CA ASN A 661 -29.49 11.64 -8.39
C ASN A 661 -29.36 10.40 -9.29
N ARG A 662 -29.83 9.24 -8.84
CA ARG A 662 -29.77 7.99 -9.62
C ARG A 662 -30.56 8.09 -10.92
N CYS A 663 -30.00 7.60 -12.02
CA CYS A 663 -30.70 7.46 -13.27
C CYS A 663 -31.76 6.35 -13.17
N GLU A 664 -33.04 6.68 -13.37
CA GLU A 664 -34.15 5.73 -13.28
C GLU A 664 -34.61 5.20 -14.65
N THR A 665 -34.25 5.91 -15.72
CA THR A 665 -34.65 5.56 -17.10
C THR A 665 -33.42 5.37 -17.99
N ILE A 666 -33.54 4.45 -18.95
CA ILE A 666 -32.59 4.33 -20.07
C ILE A 666 -32.72 5.62 -20.87
N LEU A 667 -31.69 6.44 -20.87
CA LEU A 667 -31.62 7.70 -21.61
C LEU A 667 -31.40 7.44 -23.11
#